data_c0b248527b7f89a8a180d8bc62ef086f
#
_entry.id   c0b248527b7f89a8a180d8bc62ef086f
#
_cell.length_a   1.000
_cell.length_b   1.000
_cell.length_c   1.000
_cell.angle_alpha   90.00
_cell.angle_beta   90.00
_cell.angle_gamma   90.00
#
_symmetry.space_group_name_H-M   'P 1'
#
loop_
_entity.id
_entity.type
_entity.pdbx_description
1 polymer ?
#
loop_
_entity_poly.entity_id
_entity_poly.type
_entity_poly.pdbx_seq_one_letter_code
_entity_poly.pdbx_strand_id
1 'polypeptide(L)'
;MEKSHRKRLFHKGKEYSYYALDSISMEEKVDIQSLPYTIRILLESLLRKEDGVDVTKNHIMELLHYQAASPKGEIPFKPSRVILQDFTGVPVVVDLASMRDAVVKAGGNPELITPEIPVDLVIDHSVQVDFFGTEDALEKNIALEFERNNERYEFLKWAENSFENYRAVPPATGIIHQVNIEFLSDVIINKDGLLYPDSMFGTDSHTTMINGIGVLGWGVGGIEAEAAMLGEASYFPVPEVIGVRLAGQLPKVATATDLALKVTQLLRQENVVGKFVEFFGPGLSSLTLADRATVSNMAPEYGATCGYFPIDGETLHYMRLTNRSEEHVELTEAYAKANYLFYDAERFPSYSKVLELDLSTVVPSISGPKRPQDLIELTDAKAEFQASLIREVGVRGFGLEEAELDKTATVKYVEGDEQIQTGHVAIAAITSCTNTSNPYVLLAAGLLAKNAVEKGLAVSKTVKTSLAPGSKVVTGYLKKSGLQTYLDALGFNLVGYGCTTCIGNSGDLRPEVAEAIKEEDLLVSAVLSGNRNFEGRINPLVKANFLASPPLVVAYAIAGNMNVDLTRDPLGYDEKQQAVYLADIMPSRKEVDDYIERYVTRDLYKEEYQQVFTDSQAWNAIETKTEKNYNWNSSSTYIQNPPYFDNMQADLSIKPLENLSVLAKFGDTVTTDHISPAGNIARLSPAARYLEENGIVYKDFNSYGSRRGNHEVMMRGTFANIRIKNELAAGKIGGWTRVGDEIIPIYDAAMRYKGAGVGSIVIAGKDYGMGSSRDWAAKGSSLLGVKAVLAESFERIHRSNLVMMGVLPLQFLEGQSAESLGLTGRESYTIDLPEDVGVGQIVTVHAQTDDVTKQFQALVRFDAEADIRYYRHGGILPMVVRKKLGGKV
;
A
#
# COMPACT_ATOMS: atom_id res chain seq x y z
N MET A 1 -35.66 -12.08 -5.36
CA MET A 1 -34.75 -13.19 -5.62
C MET A 1 -34.05 -13.71 -4.37
N GLU A 2 -34.00 -12.97 -3.32
CA GLU A 2 -33.25 -13.26 -2.07
C GLU A 2 -33.40 -14.68 -1.46
N LYS A 3 -34.49 -15.38 -1.74
CA LYS A 3 -34.70 -16.76 -1.25
C LYS A 3 -34.44 -17.88 -2.26
N SER A 4 -34.36 -17.60 -3.55
CA SER A 4 -34.29 -18.64 -4.60
C SER A 4 -32.93 -19.30 -4.76
N HIS A 5 -31.83 -18.57 -4.50
CA HIS A 5 -30.45 -19.07 -4.65
C HIS A 5 -29.79 -19.48 -3.33
N ARG A 6 -30.52 -19.49 -2.19
CA ARG A 6 -30.00 -19.90 -0.90
C ARG A 6 -30.16 -21.41 -0.72
N LYS A 7 -29.06 -22.12 -0.50
CA LYS A 7 -28.99 -23.55 -0.20
C LYS A 7 -28.56 -23.82 1.23
N ARG A 8 -28.75 -25.08 1.68
CA ARG A 8 -28.30 -25.56 2.97
C ARG A 8 -27.08 -26.45 2.81
N LEU A 9 -26.15 -26.31 3.75
CA LEU A 9 -24.98 -27.16 3.89
C LEU A 9 -25.05 -27.84 5.26
N PHE A 10 -25.02 -29.17 5.27
CA PHE A 10 -24.96 -29.93 6.51
C PHE A 10 -23.52 -30.37 6.79
N HIS A 11 -22.98 -29.96 7.92
CA HIS A 11 -21.63 -30.35 8.34
C HIS A 11 -21.64 -30.70 9.83
N LYS A 12 -21.14 -31.91 10.19
CA LYS A 12 -21.06 -32.41 11.58
C LYS A 12 -22.35 -32.24 12.39
N GLY A 13 -23.50 -32.47 11.78
CA GLY A 13 -24.80 -32.38 12.43
C GLY A 13 -25.35 -30.95 12.62
N LYS A 14 -24.63 -29.94 12.17
CA LYS A 14 -25.08 -28.54 12.13
C LYS A 14 -25.55 -28.17 10.72
N GLU A 15 -26.57 -27.34 10.64
CA GLU A 15 -27.10 -26.80 9.39
C GLU A 15 -26.59 -25.37 9.19
N TYR A 16 -26.02 -25.13 8.01
CA TYR A 16 -25.57 -23.82 7.54
C TYR A 16 -26.32 -23.46 6.27
N SER A 17 -26.29 -22.20 5.90
CA SER A 17 -26.85 -21.73 4.63
C SER A 17 -25.81 -20.92 3.85
N TYR A 18 -25.98 -20.86 2.52
CA TYR A 18 -25.09 -20.10 1.65
C TYR A 18 -25.79 -19.73 0.34
N TYR A 19 -25.30 -18.73 -0.35
CA TYR A 19 -25.74 -18.36 -1.68
C TYR A 19 -25.00 -19.21 -2.70
N ALA A 20 -25.75 -20.07 -3.40
CA ALA A 20 -25.20 -21.14 -4.22
C ALA A 20 -25.04 -20.69 -5.67
N LEU A 21 -23.82 -20.67 -6.16
CA LEU A 21 -23.49 -20.28 -7.53
C LEU A 21 -24.09 -21.23 -8.58
N ASP A 22 -24.23 -22.52 -8.24
CA ASP A 22 -24.85 -23.49 -9.15
C ASP A 22 -26.36 -23.27 -9.34
N SER A 23 -27.05 -22.63 -8.39
CA SER A 23 -28.48 -22.37 -8.53
C SER A 23 -28.76 -21.41 -9.68
N ILE A 24 -28.05 -20.28 -9.75
CA ILE A 24 -28.19 -19.33 -10.86
C ILE A 24 -27.57 -19.85 -12.15
N SER A 25 -26.46 -20.57 -12.05
CA SER A 25 -25.79 -21.22 -13.19
C SER A 25 -26.71 -22.21 -13.91
N MET A 26 -27.48 -23.02 -13.15
CA MET A 26 -28.46 -23.97 -13.73
C MET A 26 -29.67 -23.26 -14.36
N GLU A 27 -30.17 -22.18 -13.72
CA GLU A 27 -31.29 -21.40 -14.26
C GLU A 27 -30.93 -20.75 -15.60
N GLU A 28 -29.76 -20.15 -15.70
CA GLU A 28 -29.30 -19.40 -16.87
C GLU A 28 -28.45 -20.26 -17.86
N LYS A 29 -28.22 -21.52 -17.54
CA LYS A 29 -27.44 -22.49 -18.35
C LYS A 29 -26.01 -22.06 -18.63
N VAL A 30 -25.36 -21.43 -17.66
CA VAL A 30 -23.95 -21.01 -17.71
C VAL A 30 -23.09 -22.04 -16.98
N ASP A 31 -21.91 -22.36 -17.49
CA ASP A 31 -20.96 -23.20 -16.80
C ASP A 31 -20.15 -22.36 -15.78
N ILE A 32 -20.51 -22.45 -14.49
CA ILE A 32 -19.86 -21.68 -13.43
C ILE A 32 -18.35 -21.97 -13.32
N GLN A 33 -17.91 -23.18 -13.70
CA GLN A 33 -16.51 -23.57 -13.61
C GLN A 33 -15.66 -22.98 -14.75
N SER A 34 -16.29 -22.42 -15.76
CA SER A 34 -15.58 -21.65 -16.79
C SER A 34 -15.20 -20.24 -16.31
N LEU A 35 -15.83 -19.73 -15.26
CA LEU A 35 -15.53 -18.43 -14.70
C LEU A 35 -14.24 -18.48 -13.86
N PRO A 36 -13.37 -17.45 -13.90
CA PRO A 36 -12.26 -17.31 -12.97
C PRO A 36 -12.72 -17.33 -11.49
N TYR A 37 -11.89 -17.81 -10.60
CA TYR A 37 -12.22 -17.91 -9.17
C TYR A 37 -12.56 -16.56 -8.56
N THR A 38 -11.84 -15.51 -8.91
CA THR A 38 -12.13 -14.13 -8.47
C THR A 38 -13.51 -13.67 -8.95
N ILE A 39 -13.91 -14.02 -10.17
CA ILE A 39 -15.24 -13.70 -10.71
C ILE A 39 -16.33 -14.48 -9.95
N ARG A 40 -16.08 -15.75 -9.56
CA ARG A 40 -17.03 -16.54 -8.73
C ARG A 40 -17.24 -15.89 -7.36
N ILE A 41 -16.18 -15.38 -6.72
CA ILE A 41 -16.26 -14.66 -5.44
C ILE A 41 -17.07 -13.37 -5.58
N LEU A 42 -16.81 -12.58 -6.63
CA LEU A 42 -17.57 -11.38 -6.92
C LEU A 42 -19.05 -11.70 -7.18
N LEU A 43 -19.33 -12.74 -7.94
CA LEU A 43 -20.70 -13.18 -8.24
C LEU A 43 -21.44 -13.63 -6.96
N GLU A 44 -20.79 -14.38 -6.06
CA GLU A 44 -21.36 -14.73 -4.76
C GLU A 44 -21.71 -13.47 -3.95
N SER A 45 -20.80 -12.51 -3.92
CA SER A 45 -21.03 -11.25 -3.20
C SER A 45 -22.23 -10.48 -3.77
N LEU A 46 -22.38 -10.43 -5.10
CA LEU A 46 -23.54 -9.79 -5.72
C LEU A 46 -24.85 -10.52 -5.38
N LEU A 47 -24.87 -11.86 -5.47
CA LEU A 47 -26.05 -12.66 -5.10
C LEU A 47 -26.47 -12.45 -3.64
N ARG A 48 -25.52 -12.37 -2.73
CA ARG A 48 -25.75 -12.18 -1.31
C ARG A 48 -26.19 -10.76 -0.96
N LYS A 49 -25.76 -9.77 -1.72
CA LYS A 49 -25.96 -8.32 -1.44
C LYS A 49 -26.99 -7.67 -2.34
N GLU A 50 -27.73 -8.46 -3.17
CA GLU A 50 -28.77 -7.91 -4.04
C GLU A 50 -29.82 -7.15 -3.20
N ASP A 51 -29.98 -5.86 -3.48
CA ASP A 51 -30.93 -4.96 -2.83
C ASP A 51 -31.84 -4.24 -3.85
N GLY A 52 -31.59 -4.42 -5.14
CA GLY A 52 -32.31 -3.80 -6.25
C GLY A 52 -32.01 -2.31 -6.46
N VAL A 53 -31.11 -1.73 -5.66
CA VAL A 53 -30.69 -0.32 -5.72
C VAL A 53 -29.21 -0.21 -6.05
N ASP A 54 -28.34 -0.55 -5.09
CA ASP A 54 -26.88 -0.57 -5.31
C ASP A 54 -26.48 -1.83 -6.07
N VAL A 55 -26.98 -2.99 -5.67
CA VAL A 55 -26.73 -4.28 -6.30
C VAL A 55 -28.00 -4.77 -7.00
N THR A 56 -28.00 -4.74 -8.32
CA THR A 56 -29.15 -5.08 -9.14
C THR A 56 -29.01 -6.45 -9.83
N LYS A 57 -30.13 -7.01 -10.29
CA LYS A 57 -30.12 -8.22 -11.12
C LYS A 57 -29.24 -8.07 -12.35
N ASN A 58 -29.19 -6.90 -12.98
CA ASN A 58 -28.37 -6.67 -14.17
C ASN A 58 -26.88 -6.88 -13.85
N HIS A 59 -26.36 -6.38 -12.73
CA HIS A 59 -24.97 -6.58 -12.32
C HIS A 59 -24.65 -8.09 -12.16
N ILE A 60 -25.60 -8.85 -11.57
CA ILE A 60 -25.45 -10.29 -11.41
C ILE A 60 -25.39 -10.99 -12.78
N MET A 61 -26.28 -10.61 -13.70
CA MET A 61 -26.34 -11.20 -15.04
C MET A 61 -25.11 -10.86 -15.88
N GLU A 62 -24.61 -9.62 -15.81
CA GLU A 62 -23.38 -9.20 -16.50
C GLU A 62 -22.17 -10.03 -16.04
N LEU A 63 -22.05 -10.26 -14.73
CA LEU A 63 -20.93 -11.04 -14.19
C LEU A 63 -21.09 -12.55 -14.44
N LEU A 64 -22.32 -13.07 -14.39
CA LEU A 64 -22.60 -14.47 -14.71
C LEU A 64 -22.24 -14.80 -16.17
N HIS A 65 -22.52 -13.87 -17.09
CA HIS A 65 -22.20 -14.00 -18.52
C HIS A 65 -20.82 -13.38 -18.86
N TYR A 66 -19.89 -13.44 -17.93
CA TYR A 66 -18.54 -12.94 -18.07
C TYR A 66 -17.87 -13.39 -19.36
N GLN A 67 -17.38 -12.44 -20.16
CA GLN A 67 -16.66 -12.70 -21.41
C GLN A 67 -15.18 -12.40 -21.22
N ALA A 68 -14.38 -13.43 -21.00
CA ALA A 68 -12.96 -13.30 -20.69
C ALA A 68 -12.18 -12.45 -21.72
N ALA A 69 -12.48 -12.57 -23.02
CA ALA A 69 -11.76 -11.85 -24.08
C ALA A 69 -12.05 -10.33 -24.12
N SER A 70 -13.19 -9.89 -23.61
CA SER A 70 -13.60 -8.48 -23.60
C SER A 70 -14.68 -8.26 -22.54
N PRO A 71 -14.31 -8.23 -21.26
CA PRO A 71 -15.27 -7.97 -20.19
C PRO A 71 -15.92 -6.59 -20.39
N LYS A 72 -17.20 -6.49 -20.11
CA LYS A 72 -17.98 -5.25 -20.24
C LYS A 72 -18.82 -5.02 -19.00
N GLY A 73 -19.23 -3.79 -18.81
CA GLY A 73 -20.09 -3.39 -17.69
C GLY A 73 -19.28 -2.95 -16.47
N GLU A 74 -20.02 -2.60 -15.45
CA GLU A 74 -19.53 -2.16 -14.17
C GLU A 74 -20.25 -2.94 -13.08
N ILE A 75 -19.55 -3.27 -12.01
CA ILE A 75 -20.12 -4.01 -10.88
C ILE A 75 -19.90 -3.27 -9.56
N PRO A 76 -20.92 -3.26 -8.68
CA PRO A 76 -20.77 -2.85 -7.30
C PRO A 76 -20.14 -3.96 -6.47
N PHE A 77 -19.26 -3.61 -5.57
CA PHE A 77 -18.66 -4.54 -4.63
C PHE A 77 -18.76 -4.01 -3.19
N LYS A 78 -19.25 -4.85 -2.29
CA LYS A 78 -19.31 -4.60 -0.86
C LYS A 78 -18.45 -5.66 -0.15
N PRO A 79 -17.24 -5.32 0.33
CA PRO A 79 -16.36 -6.28 0.97
C PRO A 79 -16.95 -6.83 2.26
N SER A 80 -16.45 -7.98 2.72
CA SER A 80 -16.87 -8.61 3.98
C SER A 80 -16.32 -7.88 5.21
N ARG A 81 -15.15 -7.26 5.07
CA ARG A 81 -14.47 -6.49 6.11
C ARG A 81 -13.49 -5.47 5.51
N VAL A 82 -13.01 -4.57 6.36
CA VAL A 82 -11.99 -3.58 6.01
C VAL A 82 -10.82 -3.70 6.97
N ILE A 83 -9.60 -3.54 6.44
CA ILE A 83 -8.39 -3.47 7.25
C ILE A 83 -7.69 -2.13 7.02
N LEU A 84 -7.26 -1.49 8.10
CA LEU A 84 -6.62 -0.18 8.09
C LEU A 84 -5.21 -0.30 8.68
N GLN A 85 -4.23 0.34 8.08
CA GLN A 85 -2.97 0.64 8.75
C GLN A 85 -3.04 2.06 9.36
N ASP A 86 -2.21 2.36 10.34
CA ASP A 86 -2.40 3.58 11.16
C ASP A 86 -2.16 4.91 10.44
N PHE A 87 -1.27 4.99 9.43
CA PHE A 87 -1.05 6.25 8.71
C PHE A 87 -2.21 6.64 7.79
N THR A 88 -2.95 5.67 7.26
CA THR A 88 -4.13 5.90 6.42
C THR A 88 -5.43 5.69 7.19
N GLY A 89 -5.40 4.90 8.26
CA GLY A 89 -6.56 4.63 9.10
C GLY A 89 -6.90 5.77 10.07
N VAL A 90 -5.91 6.49 10.61
CA VAL A 90 -6.18 7.65 11.46
C VAL A 90 -7.06 8.70 10.76
N PRO A 91 -6.76 9.17 9.53
CA PRO A 91 -7.66 10.10 8.84
C PRO A 91 -9.05 9.51 8.56
N VAL A 92 -9.17 8.21 8.27
CA VAL A 92 -10.46 7.52 8.13
C VAL A 92 -11.29 7.64 9.41
N VAL A 93 -10.69 7.37 10.55
CA VAL A 93 -11.36 7.49 11.85
C VAL A 93 -11.67 8.95 12.21
N VAL A 94 -10.81 9.91 11.83
CA VAL A 94 -11.06 11.35 11.98
C VAL A 94 -12.30 11.76 11.20
N ASP A 95 -12.47 11.28 9.98
CA ASP A 95 -13.64 11.58 9.17
C ASP A 95 -14.92 10.98 9.78
N LEU A 96 -14.89 9.74 10.27
CA LEU A 96 -16.01 9.15 11.00
C LEU A 96 -16.40 9.95 12.24
N ALA A 97 -15.40 10.44 13.00
CA ALA A 97 -15.64 11.29 14.16
C ALA A 97 -16.29 12.63 13.76
N SER A 98 -15.80 13.25 12.69
CA SER A 98 -16.38 14.49 12.14
C SER A 98 -17.79 14.28 11.59
N MET A 99 -18.06 13.13 10.95
CA MET A 99 -19.42 12.76 10.51
C MET A 99 -20.38 12.64 11.69
N ARG A 100 -19.97 12.09 12.85
CA ARG A 100 -20.76 12.08 14.08
C ARG A 100 -21.16 13.49 14.52
N ASP A 101 -20.19 14.41 14.50
CA ASP A 101 -20.47 15.81 14.83
C ASP A 101 -21.47 16.45 13.86
N ALA A 102 -21.33 16.16 12.56
CA ALA A 102 -22.27 16.65 11.56
C ALA A 102 -23.69 16.10 11.79
N VAL A 103 -23.82 14.80 12.15
CA VAL A 103 -25.10 14.18 12.50
C VAL A 103 -25.72 14.83 13.74
N VAL A 104 -24.91 15.09 14.77
CA VAL A 104 -25.39 15.78 15.99
C VAL A 104 -25.82 17.21 15.71
N LYS A 105 -25.03 17.97 14.91
CA LYS A 105 -25.40 19.33 14.46
C LYS A 105 -26.75 19.35 13.73
N ALA A 106 -27.06 18.28 13.00
CA ALA A 106 -28.35 18.10 12.30
C ALA A 106 -29.48 17.54 13.20
N GLY A 107 -29.22 17.33 14.50
CA GLY A 107 -30.20 16.81 15.46
C GLY A 107 -30.36 15.27 15.47
N GLY A 108 -29.44 14.54 14.81
CA GLY A 108 -29.45 13.07 14.76
C GLY A 108 -28.66 12.41 15.88
N ASN A 109 -28.76 11.07 15.96
CA ASN A 109 -27.96 10.27 16.88
C ASN A 109 -26.57 9.97 16.30
N PRO A 110 -25.45 10.30 16.98
CA PRO A 110 -24.09 10.02 16.50
C PRO A 110 -23.83 8.55 16.21
N GLU A 111 -24.52 7.62 16.85
CA GLU A 111 -24.39 6.18 16.64
C GLU A 111 -24.85 5.72 15.25
N LEU A 112 -25.55 6.58 14.49
CA LEU A 112 -25.84 6.31 13.06
C LEU A 112 -24.56 6.21 12.23
N ILE A 113 -23.46 6.82 12.70
CA ILE A 113 -22.14 6.70 12.09
C ILE A 113 -21.33 5.68 12.88
N THR A 114 -21.37 4.45 12.42
CA THR A 114 -20.58 3.32 12.91
C THR A 114 -20.34 2.35 11.77
N PRO A 115 -19.21 1.61 11.74
CA PRO A 115 -18.99 0.59 10.72
C PRO A 115 -20.07 -0.49 10.69
N GLU A 116 -20.61 -0.78 9.52
CA GLU A 116 -21.61 -1.85 9.30
C GLU A 116 -20.97 -3.23 9.12
N ILE A 117 -19.67 -3.25 8.83
CA ILE A 117 -18.85 -4.46 8.64
C ILE A 117 -17.64 -4.42 9.58
N PRO A 118 -17.01 -5.56 9.88
CA PRO A 118 -15.83 -5.60 10.72
C PRO A 118 -14.69 -4.75 10.17
N VAL A 119 -14.04 -3.99 11.03
CA VAL A 119 -12.88 -3.13 10.74
C VAL A 119 -11.79 -3.42 11.75
N ASP A 120 -10.63 -3.82 11.26
CA ASP A 120 -9.43 -3.99 12.07
C ASP A 120 -8.40 -2.92 11.66
N LEU A 121 -7.94 -2.12 12.61
CA LEU A 121 -6.82 -1.21 12.40
C LEU A 121 -5.57 -1.80 13.04
N VAL A 122 -4.49 -1.92 12.27
CA VAL A 122 -3.19 -2.41 12.77
C VAL A 122 -2.22 -1.24 12.84
N ILE A 123 -1.61 -1.02 14.01
CA ILE A 123 -0.62 0.04 14.22
C ILE A 123 0.75 -0.52 13.90
N ASP A 124 1.24 -0.24 12.68
CA ASP A 124 2.44 -0.85 12.13
C ASP A 124 3.33 0.07 11.27
N HIS A 125 2.90 1.31 11.03
CA HIS A 125 3.61 2.28 10.20
C HIS A 125 4.25 3.42 10.98
N SER A 126 4.03 3.51 12.29
CA SER A 126 4.54 4.59 13.16
C SER A 126 5.96 4.34 13.65
N VAL A 127 6.41 3.10 13.67
CA VAL A 127 7.75 2.72 14.13
C VAL A 127 8.84 3.22 13.19
N GLN A 128 9.91 3.81 13.76
CA GLN A 128 11.11 4.25 13.03
C GLN A 128 12.36 3.58 13.61
N VAL A 129 13.36 3.34 12.76
CA VAL A 129 14.63 2.71 13.17
C VAL A 129 15.61 3.79 13.61
N ASP A 130 15.35 4.38 14.79
CA ASP A 130 16.26 5.37 15.42
C ASP A 130 17.46 4.65 16.07
N PHE A 131 17.20 3.58 16.78
CA PHE A 131 18.22 2.72 17.42
C PHE A 131 18.35 1.40 16.66
N PHE A 132 19.59 0.95 16.44
CA PHE A 132 19.95 -0.25 15.71
C PHE A 132 21.30 -0.81 16.16
N GLY A 133 21.58 -2.08 15.85
CA GLY A 133 22.86 -2.75 16.15
C GLY A 133 23.13 -2.94 17.64
N THR A 134 22.10 -2.91 18.50
CA THR A 134 22.17 -3.13 19.94
C THR A 134 20.98 -3.96 20.43
N GLU A 135 21.15 -4.71 21.52
CA GLU A 135 20.09 -5.56 22.08
C GLU A 135 18.86 -4.80 22.57
N ASP A 136 19.04 -3.55 22.99
CA ASP A 136 17.98 -2.67 23.50
C ASP A 136 17.30 -1.80 22.45
N ALA A 137 17.66 -1.98 21.17
CA ALA A 137 17.13 -1.17 20.07
C ALA A 137 15.60 -1.26 19.96
N LEU A 138 15.01 -2.44 20.11
CA LEU A 138 13.56 -2.64 20.07
C LEU A 138 12.86 -1.81 21.16
N GLU A 139 13.31 -1.93 22.39
CA GLU A 139 12.70 -1.23 23.54
C GLU A 139 12.75 0.29 23.36
N LYS A 140 13.91 0.82 22.95
CA LYS A 140 14.10 2.25 22.70
C LYS A 140 13.25 2.77 21.56
N ASN A 141 13.14 2.02 20.46
CA ASN A 141 12.32 2.41 19.31
C ASN A 141 10.83 2.39 19.67
N ILE A 142 10.34 1.41 20.42
CA ILE A 142 8.97 1.36 20.91
C ILE A 142 8.68 2.55 21.85
N ALA A 143 9.58 2.89 22.74
CA ALA A 143 9.40 4.02 23.64
C ALA A 143 9.27 5.35 22.87
N LEU A 144 10.12 5.56 21.86
CA LEU A 144 10.03 6.74 20.98
C LEU A 144 8.77 6.72 20.10
N GLU A 145 8.34 5.57 19.64
CA GLU A 145 7.10 5.42 18.87
C GLU A 145 5.90 5.90 19.68
N PHE A 146 5.77 5.47 20.94
CA PHE A 146 4.71 5.92 21.85
C PHE A 146 4.82 7.40 22.16
N GLU A 147 6.03 7.91 22.47
CA GLU A 147 6.26 9.32 22.75
C GLU A 147 5.82 10.22 21.59
N ARG A 148 6.23 9.88 20.37
CA ARG A 148 5.95 10.66 19.17
C ARG A 148 4.49 10.62 18.72
N ASN A 149 3.76 9.54 19.04
CA ASN A 149 2.44 9.26 18.50
C ASN A 149 1.34 9.21 19.57
N ASN A 150 1.59 9.66 20.79
CA ASN A 150 0.67 9.55 21.92
C ASN A 150 -0.73 10.09 21.60
N GLU A 151 -0.84 11.31 21.02
CA GLU A 151 -2.14 11.90 20.66
C GLU A 151 -2.92 11.04 19.64
N ARG A 152 -2.21 10.44 18.67
CA ARG A 152 -2.81 9.52 17.70
C ARG A 152 -3.31 8.25 18.36
N TYR A 153 -2.55 7.73 19.31
CA TYR A 153 -2.87 6.50 20.02
C TYR A 153 -4.03 6.70 20.99
N GLU A 154 -4.10 7.83 21.69
CA GLU A 154 -5.27 8.23 22.47
C GLU A 154 -6.54 8.31 21.61
N PHE A 155 -6.43 8.90 20.43
CA PHE A 155 -7.53 8.98 19.47
C PHE A 155 -7.99 7.61 18.97
N LEU A 156 -7.06 6.74 18.57
CA LEU A 156 -7.38 5.38 18.13
C LEU A 156 -7.97 4.54 19.26
N LYS A 157 -7.50 4.73 20.50
CA LYS A 157 -8.04 4.07 21.68
C LYS A 157 -9.46 4.56 22.00
N TRP A 158 -9.73 5.85 21.83
CA TRP A 158 -11.11 6.37 21.88
C TRP A 158 -11.99 5.71 20.82
N ALA A 159 -11.51 5.58 19.60
CA ALA A 159 -12.27 4.96 18.51
C ALA A 159 -12.64 3.51 18.82
N GLU A 160 -11.69 2.72 19.37
CA GLU A 160 -11.92 1.34 19.79
C GLU A 160 -13.06 1.23 20.82
N ASN A 161 -13.18 2.20 21.73
CA ASN A 161 -14.24 2.25 22.74
C ASN A 161 -15.56 2.84 22.25
N SER A 162 -15.57 3.56 21.11
CA SER A 162 -16.70 4.37 20.66
C SER A 162 -17.42 3.81 19.44
N PHE A 163 -16.74 3.05 18.57
CA PHE A 163 -17.32 2.46 17.38
C PHE A 163 -17.57 0.97 17.56
N GLU A 164 -18.77 0.52 17.23
CA GLU A 164 -19.03 -0.91 17.05
C GLU A 164 -18.34 -1.44 15.79
N ASN A 165 -18.03 -2.75 15.75
CA ASN A 165 -17.34 -3.43 14.66
C ASN A 165 -15.93 -2.88 14.35
N TYR A 166 -15.33 -2.12 15.26
CA TYR A 166 -13.97 -1.59 15.10
C TYR A 166 -13.05 -2.11 16.21
N ARG A 167 -11.86 -2.58 15.82
CA ARG A 167 -10.81 -3.04 16.75
C ARG A 167 -9.47 -2.44 16.34
N ALA A 168 -8.59 -2.22 17.33
CA ALA A 168 -7.21 -1.80 17.09
C ALA A 168 -6.23 -2.90 17.54
N VAL A 169 -5.34 -3.30 16.65
CA VAL A 169 -4.17 -4.13 16.98
C VAL A 169 -3.06 -3.19 17.43
N PRO A 170 -2.56 -3.34 18.68
CA PRO A 170 -1.59 -2.43 19.28
C PRO A 170 -0.27 -2.32 18.53
N PRO A 171 0.51 -1.23 18.75
CA PRO A 171 1.88 -1.11 18.28
C PRO A 171 2.76 -2.28 18.70
N ALA A 172 3.82 -2.55 17.95
CA ALA A 172 4.78 -3.62 18.19
C ALA A 172 4.20 -5.05 18.20
N THR A 173 3.05 -5.24 17.53
CA THR A 173 2.43 -6.58 17.35
C THR A 173 2.89 -7.23 16.05
N GLY A 174 2.88 -6.53 14.95
CA GLY A 174 3.29 -7.01 13.64
C GLY A 174 2.82 -6.10 12.53
N ILE A 175 3.22 -6.43 11.29
CA ILE A 175 2.73 -5.74 10.10
C ILE A 175 1.32 -6.23 9.75
N ILE A 176 0.47 -5.29 9.34
CA ILE A 176 -0.93 -5.51 8.97
C ILE A 176 -1.12 -6.75 8.06
N HIS A 177 -0.28 -6.94 7.05
CA HIS A 177 -0.46 -8.02 6.07
C HIS A 177 -0.19 -9.40 6.65
N GLN A 178 0.84 -9.51 7.51
CA GLN A 178 1.19 -10.77 8.15
C GLN A 178 0.21 -11.11 9.27
N VAL A 179 -0.16 -10.15 10.11
CA VAL A 179 -1.21 -10.31 11.14
C VAL A 179 -2.54 -10.70 10.48
N ASN A 180 -2.85 -10.12 9.32
CA ASN A 180 -4.05 -10.43 8.57
C ASN A 180 -4.09 -11.90 8.11
N ILE A 181 -3.05 -12.37 7.41
CA ILE A 181 -3.03 -13.74 6.85
C ILE A 181 -2.85 -14.80 7.95
N GLU A 182 -2.11 -14.49 9.00
CA GLU A 182 -1.85 -15.43 10.09
C GLU A 182 -3.01 -15.54 11.09
N PHE A 183 -3.78 -14.43 11.29
CA PHE A 183 -4.73 -14.37 12.41
C PHE A 183 -6.11 -13.78 12.05
N LEU A 184 -6.20 -12.60 11.38
CA LEU A 184 -7.47 -11.89 11.25
C LEU A 184 -8.43 -12.49 10.21
N SER A 185 -7.91 -13.20 9.19
CA SER A 185 -8.73 -13.77 8.13
C SER A 185 -9.29 -15.14 8.48
N ASP A 186 -10.57 -15.33 8.24
CA ASP A 186 -11.26 -16.63 8.41
C ASP A 186 -11.31 -17.47 7.12
N VAL A 187 -10.93 -16.90 5.97
CA VAL A 187 -11.05 -17.49 4.62
C VAL A 187 -12.50 -17.68 4.19
N ILE A 188 -13.30 -18.37 4.98
CA ILE A 188 -14.77 -18.46 4.85
C ILE A 188 -15.40 -17.95 6.14
N ILE A 189 -16.22 -16.93 6.01
CA ILE A 189 -16.92 -16.33 7.15
C ILE A 189 -18.17 -17.14 7.47
N ASN A 190 -18.41 -17.38 8.75
CA ASN A 190 -19.64 -17.91 9.29
C ASN A 190 -20.32 -16.85 10.16
N LYS A 191 -21.31 -16.17 9.62
CA LYS A 191 -22.11 -15.18 10.36
C LYS A 191 -23.50 -15.74 10.62
N ASP A 192 -23.78 -16.12 11.86
CA ASP A 192 -25.09 -16.65 12.29
C ASP A 192 -25.57 -17.83 11.43
N GLY A 193 -24.67 -18.73 11.03
CA GLY A 193 -24.98 -19.88 10.18
C GLY A 193 -25.04 -19.57 8.69
N LEU A 194 -24.81 -18.34 8.26
CA LEU A 194 -24.61 -17.98 6.85
C LEU A 194 -23.12 -18.01 6.50
N LEU A 195 -22.78 -18.85 5.52
CA LEU A 195 -21.40 -19.01 5.02
C LEU A 195 -21.19 -18.19 3.74
N TYR A 196 -20.05 -17.51 3.65
CA TYR A 196 -19.63 -16.77 2.46
C TYR A 196 -18.12 -16.54 2.45
N PRO A 197 -17.50 -16.28 1.28
CA PRO A 197 -16.08 -16.00 1.19
C PRO A 197 -15.70 -14.75 1.98
N ASP A 198 -14.57 -14.80 2.69
CA ASP A 198 -13.92 -13.59 3.17
C ASP A 198 -13.44 -12.78 1.96
N SER A 199 -13.69 -11.49 2.00
CA SER A 199 -13.23 -10.55 0.99
C SER A 199 -13.02 -9.19 1.64
N MET A 200 -12.02 -8.42 1.16
CA MET A 200 -11.66 -7.25 1.93
C MET A 200 -11.12 -6.10 1.10
N PHE A 201 -11.32 -4.90 1.64
CA PHE A 201 -10.53 -3.72 1.30
C PHE A 201 -9.50 -3.43 2.39
N GLY A 202 -8.37 -2.90 1.98
CA GLY A 202 -7.37 -2.38 2.90
C GLY A 202 -6.86 -1.01 2.48
N THR A 203 -6.51 -0.18 3.44
CA THR A 203 -5.92 1.14 3.14
C THR A 203 -4.41 1.08 2.87
N ASP A 204 -3.90 -0.10 2.64
CA ASP A 204 -2.52 -0.34 2.22
C ASP A 204 -2.48 -1.10 0.88
N SER A 205 -1.53 -0.74 0.01
CA SER A 205 -1.40 -1.37 -1.32
C SER A 205 -1.09 -2.87 -1.24
N HIS A 206 -0.37 -3.32 -0.20
CA HIS A 206 0.01 -4.73 -0.03
C HIS A 206 -1.05 -5.58 0.70
N THR A 207 -2.26 -5.05 0.89
CA THR A 207 -3.45 -5.85 1.26
C THR A 207 -3.60 -7.08 0.37
N THR A 208 -3.10 -6.99 -0.85
CA THR A 208 -3.07 -8.08 -1.84
C THR A 208 -2.37 -9.35 -1.36
N MET A 209 -1.53 -9.31 -0.32
CA MET A 209 -0.92 -10.51 0.27
C MET A 209 -1.94 -11.56 0.68
N ILE A 210 -3.13 -11.13 1.09
CA ILE A 210 -4.21 -12.02 1.52
C ILE A 210 -4.72 -12.94 0.39
N ASN A 211 -4.49 -12.58 -0.87
CA ASN A 211 -4.89 -13.42 -1.99
C ASN A 211 -4.11 -14.76 -2.03
N GLY A 212 -2.97 -14.83 -1.35
CA GLY A 212 -2.19 -16.07 -1.22
C GLY A 212 -2.90 -17.19 -0.47
N ILE A 213 -3.86 -16.85 0.41
CA ILE A 213 -4.66 -17.84 1.17
C ILE A 213 -6.03 -18.13 0.52
N GLY A 214 -6.33 -17.52 -0.61
CA GLY A 214 -7.62 -17.69 -1.30
C GLY A 214 -8.70 -16.71 -0.86
N VAL A 215 -8.33 -15.56 -0.30
CA VAL A 215 -9.22 -14.45 0.06
C VAL A 215 -9.03 -13.32 -0.95
N LEU A 216 -10.12 -12.85 -1.55
CA LEU A 216 -10.06 -11.75 -2.50
C LEU A 216 -9.95 -10.41 -1.76
N GLY A 217 -8.82 -9.71 -1.96
CA GLY A 217 -8.60 -8.43 -1.31
C GLY A 217 -7.58 -7.56 -2.04
N TRP A 218 -7.77 -6.24 -1.98
CA TRP A 218 -6.85 -5.27 -2.57
C TRP A 218 -6.83 -3.93 -1.84
N GLY A 219 -5.82 -3.13 -2.16
CA GLY A 219 -5.66 -1.79 -1.62
C GLY A 219 -6.61 -0.78 -2.24
N VAL A 220 -7.22 0.05 -1.39
CA VAL A 220 -8.09 1.17 -1.78
C VAL A 220 -7.67 2.46 -1.09
N GLY A 221 -8.19 3.59 -1.52
CA GLY A 221 -8.05 4.87 -0.81
C GLY A 221 -8.84 4.92 0.49
N GLY A 222 -8.46 5.84 1.40
CA GLY A 222 -9.17 6.02 2.68
C GLY A 222 -10.65 6.29 2.49
N ILE A 223 -11.02 7.18 1.56
CA ILE A 223 -12.42 7.54 1.28
C ILE A 223 -13.25 6.33 0.81
N GLU A 224 -12.65 5.48 -0.04
CA GLU A 224 -13.32 4.26 -0.53
C GLU A 224 -13.49 3.23 0.60
N ALA A 225 -12.47 3.12 1.48
CA ALA A 225 -12.58 2.30 2.68
C ALA A 225 -13.67 2.81 3.64
N GLU A 226 -13.75 4.13 3.88
CA GLU A 226 -14.79 4.78 4.68
C GLU A 226 -16.20 4.49 4.15
N ALA A 227 -16.37 4.63 2.83
CA ALA A 227 -17.64 4.33 2.17
C ALA A 227 -18.04 2.86 2.36
N ALA A 228 -17.10 1.93 2.14
CA ALA A 228 -17.33 0.50 2.33
C ALA A 228 -17.66 0.15 3.79
N MET A 229 -16.96 0.77 4.75
CA MET A 229 -17.26 0.61 6.19
C MET A 229 -18.68 1.03 6.53
N LEU A 230 -19.21 2.05 5.86
CA LEU A 230 -20.55 2.60 6.08
C LEU A 230 -21.64 1.96 5.20
N GLY A 231 -21.30 0.84 4.51
CA GLY A 231 -22.24 0.03 3.75
C GLY A 231 -22.44 0.45 2.30
N GLU A 232 -21.70 1.47 1.82
CA GLU A 232 -21.74 1.88 0.41
C GLU A 232 -20.99 0.87 -0.48
N ALA A 233 -21.45 0.72 -1.71
CA ALA A 233 -20.77 -0.10 -2.70
C ALA A 233 -19.63 0.67 -3.38
N SER A 234 -18.52 0.00 -3.64
CA SER A 234 -17.49 0.48 -4.54
C SER A 234 -17.78 -0.03 -5.95
N TYR A 235 -17.83 0.87 -6.93
CA TYR A 235 -18.11 0.53 -8.32
C TYR A 235 -16.82 0.47 -9.12
N PHE A 236 -16.65 -0.58 -9.92
CA PHE A 236 -15.51 -0.73 -10.82
C PHE A 236 -15.86 -1.55 -12.06
N PRO A 237 -15.16 -1.33 -13.19
CA PRO A 237 -15.38 -2.11 -14.40
C PRO A 237 -15.19 -3.59 -14.15
N VAL A 238 -15.98 -4.43 -14.80
CA VAL A 238 -15.78 -5.89 -14.78
C VAL A 238 -14.34 -6.20 -15.21
N PRO A 239 -13.52 -6.84 -14.35
CA PRO A 239 -12.08 -6.92 -14.57
C PRO A 239 -11.70 -7.92 -15.66
N GLU A 240 -10.66 -7.61 -16.43
CA GLU A 240 -9.91 -8.63 -17.14
C GLU A 240 -9.18 -9.52 -16.14
N VAL A 241 -9.21 -10.84 -16.34
CA VAL A 241 -8.49 -11.79 -15.51
C VAL A 241 -7.40 -12.48 -16.33
N ILE A 242 -6.14 -12.28 -15.93
CA ILE A 242 -4.98 -12.92 -16.57
C ILE A 242 -4.63 -14.18 -15.79
N GLY A 243 -4.62 -15.33 -16.46
CA GLY A 243 -4.18 -16.59 -15.85
C GLY A 243 -2.68 -16.77 -16.00
N VAL A 244 -1.97 -17.07 -14.90
CA VAL A 244 -0.55 -17.46 -14.93
C VAL A 244 -0.46 -18.95 -14.63
N ARG A 245 -0.14 -19.72 -15.66
CA ARG A 245 0.03 -21.17 -15.54
C ARG A 245 1.43 -21.51 -15.06
N LEU A 246 1.51 -22.07 -13.86
CA LEU A 246 2.74 -22.51 -13.23
C LEU A 246 3.05 -23.96 -13.62
N ALA A 247 4.27 -24.23 -14.04
CA ALA A 247 4.79 -25.56 -14.34
C ALA A 247 6.11 -25.81 -13.62
N GLY A 248 6.53 -27.05 -13.48
CA GLY A 248 7.77 -27.42 -12.83
C GLY A 248 7.78 -27.17 -11.31
N GLN A 249 8.97 -27.06 -10.76
CA GLN A 249 9.22 -26.79 -9.32
C GLN A 249 10.38 -25.82 -9.17
N LEU A 250 10.39 -25.02 -8.11
CA LEU A 250 11.51 -24.14 -7.79
C LEU A 250 12.81 -24.92 -7.58
N PRO A 251 13.93 -24.50 -8.21
CA PRO A 251 15.25 -25.04 -7.94
C PRO A 251 15.59 -24.91 -6.45
N LYS A 252 16.43 -25.82 -5.95
CA LYS A 252 16.82 -25.85 -4.52
C LYS A 252 17.52 -24.58 -4.05
N VAL A 253 18.15 -23.84 -4.97
CA VAL A 253 18.90 -22.62 -4.70
C VAL A 253 18.04 -21.36 -4.79
N ALA A 254 16.84 -21.46 -5.40
CA ALA A 254 15.94 -20.34 -5.55
C ALA A 254 14.97 -20.23 -4.36
N THR A 255 14.54 -19.03 -4.05
CA THR A 255 13.64 -18.67 -2.96
C THR A 255 12.31 -18.11 -3.49
N ALA A 256 11.32 -17.96 -2.60
CA ALA A 256 10.07 -17.25 -2.91
C ALA A 256 10.31 -15.81 -3.37
N THR A 257 11.37 -15.15 -2.85
CA THR A 257 11.75 -13.81 -3.27
C THR A 257 12.13 -13.78 -4.75
N ASP A 258 12.97 -14.73 -5.17
CA ASP A 258 13.39 -14.84 -6.58
C ASP A 258 12.19 -15.07 -7.50
N LEU A 259 11.25 -15.92 -7.08
CA LEU A 259 9.99 -16.14 -7.78
C LEU A 259 9.16 -14.86 -7.87
N ALA A 260 8.96 -14.14 -6.76
CA ALA A 260 8.14 -12.93 -6.73
C ALA A 260 8.75 -11.81 -7.60
N LEU A 261 10.07 -11.66 -7.61
CA LEU A 261 10.77 -10.73 -8.49
C LEU A 261 10.64 -11.14 -9.96
N LYS A 262 10.73 -12.43 -10.28
CA LYS A 262 10.53 -12.96 -11.64
C LYS A 262 9.10 -12.74 -12.14
N VAL A 263 8.11 -13.01 -11.30
CA VAL A 263 6.70 -12.75 -11.58
C VAL A 263 6.48 -11.25 -11.81
N THR A 264 7.11 -10.39 -10.99
CA THR A 264 7.02 -8.94 -11.13
C THR A 264 7.56 -8.46 -12.47
N GLN A 265 8.71 -8.97 -12.90
CA GLN A 265 9.26 -8.67 -14.23
C GLN A 265 8.32 -9.13 -15.34
N LEU A 266 7.84 -10.38 -15.30
CA LEU A 266 6.96 -10.97 -16.31
C LEU A 266 5.67 -10.15 -16.48
N LEU A 267 4.97 -9.89 -15.37
CA LEU A 267 3.68 -9.22 -15.41
C LEU A 267 3.78 -7.72 -15.74
N ARG A 268 4.88 -7.06 -15.40
CA ARG A 268 5.16 -5.68 -15.88
C ARG A 268 5.36 -5.63 -17.39
N GLN A 269 6.05 -6.59 -17.95
CA GLN A 269 6.23 -6.69 -19.42
C GLN A 269 4.89 -6.91 -20.14
N GLU A 270 3.96 -7.65 -19.52
CA GLU A 270 2.64 -7.94 -20.05
C GLU A 270 1.60 -6.84 -19.81
N ASN A 271 1.94 -5.78 -19.08
CA ASN A 271 1.06 -4.65 -18.76
C ASN A 271 -0.28 -5.08 -18.15
N VAL A 272 -0.23 -5.68 -16.97
CA VAL A 272 -1.42 -6.12 -16.21
C VAL A 272 -2.04 -5.02 -15.34
N VAL A 273 -1.74 -3.75 -15.60
CA VAL A 273 -2.23 -2.62 -14.79
C VAL A 273 -3.75 -2.63 -14.73
N GLY A 274 -4.28 -2.64 -13.50
CA GLY A 274 -5.71 -2.62 -13.22
C GLY A 274 -6.43 -3.94 -13.48
N LYS A 275 -5.73 -4.99 -13.93
CA LYS A 275 -6.29 -6.32 -14.15
C LYS A 275 -6.19 -7.19 -12.90
N PHE A 276 -6.96 -8.26 -12.86
CA PHE A 276 -6.79 -9.34 -11.89
C PHE A 276 -5.84 -10.39 -12.45
N VAL A 277 -5.03 -11.00 -11.60
CA VAL A 277 -4.15 -12.11 -11.95
C VAL A 277 -4.53 -13.32 -11.11
N GLU A 278 -4.70 -14.49 -11.74
CA GLU A 278 -4.91 -15.77 -11.06
C GLU A 278 -3.79 -16.75 -11.40
N PHE A 279 -3.27 -17.42 -10.38
CA PHE A 279 -2.24 -18.44 -10.53
C PHE A 279 -2.86 -19.84 -10.51
N PHE A 280 -2.47 -20.68 -11.44
CA PHE A 280 -2.99 -22.03 -11.60
C PHE A 280 -1.97 -22.98 -12.25
N GLY A 281 -2.30 -24.23 -12.44
CA GLY A 281 -1.45 -25.20 -13.11
C GLY A 281 -0.73 -26.18 -12.19
N PRO A 282 0.02 -27.14 -12.76
CA PRO A 282 0.61 -28.25 -11.98
C PRO A 282 1.71 -27.80 -11.00
N GLY A 283 2.40 -26.68 -11.28
CA GLY A 283 3.41 -26.11 -10.38
C GLY A 283 2.84 -25.53 -9.09
N LEU A 284 1.52 -25.23 -9.02
CA LEU A 284 0.88 -24.65 -7.86
C LEU A 284 1.09 -25.48 -6.58
N SER A 285 1.00 -26.81 -6.69
CA SER A 285 1.15 -27.74 -5.56
C SER A 285 2.57 -27.80 -4.97
N SER A 286 3.56 -27.25 -5.69
CA SER A 286 4.95 -27.18 -5.20
C SER A 286 5.26 -25.94 -4.38
N LEU A 287 4.35 -24.96 -4.35
CA LEU A 287 4.49 -23.70 -3.62
C LEU A 287 3.78 -23.80 -2.27
N THR A 288 4.52 -23.52 -1.20
CA THR A 288 3.93 -23.31 0.13
C THR A 288 3.02 -22.08 0.14
N LEU A 289 2.14 -21.98 1.12
CA LEU A 289 1.29 -20.80 1.24
C LEU A 289 2.12 -19.52 1.44
N ALA A 290 3.23 -19.60 2.16
CA ALA A 290 4.15 -18.49 2.34
C ALA A 290 4.78 -18.01 1.01
N ASP A 291 5.11 -18.93 0.10
CA ASP A 291 5.58 -18.58 -1.25
C ASP A 291 4.48 -17.85 -2.04
N ARG A 292 3.24 -18.33 -1.98
CA ARG A 292 2.08 -17.70 -2.63
C ARG A 292 1.81 -16.32 -2.07
N ALA A 293 1.87 -16.15 -0.75
CA ALA A 293 1.71 -14.87 -0.07
C ALA A 293 2.77 -13.86 -0.50
N THR A 294 4.03 -14.30 -0.65
CA THR A 294 5.13 -13.48 -1.15
C THR A 294 4.85 -12.95 -2.57
N VAL A 295 4.36 -13.80 -3.48
CA VAL A 295 3.97 -13.42 -4.85
C VAL A 295 2.76 -12.49 -4.83
N SER A 296 1.72 -12.79 -4.07
CA SER A 296 0.50 -11.99 -3.96
C SER A 296 0.77 -10.61 -3.37
N ASN A 297 1.71 -10.51 -2.42
CA ASN A 297 2.11 -9.24 -1.79
C ASN A 297 2.61 -8.24 -2.84
N MET A 298 3.34 -8.69 -3.84
CA MET A 298 3.92 -7.83 -4.87
C MET A 298 2.96 -7.45 -6.02
N ALA A 299 1.64 -7.67 -5.87
CA ALA A 299 0.67 -7.27 -6.89
C ALA A 299 0.75 -5.77 -7.27
N PRO A 300 0.93 -4.83 -6.34
CA PRO A 300 1.13 -3.43 -6.68
C PRO A 300 2.41 -3.19 -7.51
N GLU A 301 3.47 -3.94 -7.24
CA GLU A 301 4.75 -3.81 -7.94
C GLU A 301 4.65 -4.30 -9.38
N TYR A 302 3.89 -5.37 -9.66
CA TYR A 302 3.63 -5.77 -11.05
C TYR A 302 2.41 -5.06 -11.68
N GLY A 303 1.65 -4.28 -10.90
CA GLY A 303 0.60 -3.39 -11.37
C GLY A 303 -0.80 -3.99 -11.41
N ALA A 304 -0.99 -5.23 -10.96
CA ALA A 304 -2.31 -5.86 -10.90
C ALA A 304 -3.11 -5.38 -9.68
N THR A 305 -4.44 -5.46 -9.78
CA THR A 305 -5.33 -5.21 -8.64
C THR A 305 -5.20 -6.30 -7.58
N CYS A 306 -5.03 -7.56 -8.00
CA CYS A 306 -4.77 -8.70 -7.12
C CYS A 306 -3.92 -9.76 -7.83
N GLY A 307 -3.25 -10.62 -7.03
CA GLY A 307 -2.55 -11.82 -7.48
C GLY A 307 -3.08 -13.01 -6.70
N TYR A 308 -4.12 -13.66 -7.21
CA TYR A 308 -4.97 -14.59 -6.49
C TYR A 308 -4.53 -16.04 -6.66
N PHE A 309 -4.47 -16.76 -5.55
CA PHE A 309 -4.30 -18.21 -5.50
C PHE A 309 -5.59 -18.84 -4.97
N PRO A 310 -6.19 -19.81 -5.66
CA PRO A 310 -7.44 -20.43 -5.21
C PRO A 310 -7.25 -21.28 -3.96
N ILE A 311 -8.33 -21.45 -3.19
CA ILE A 311 -8.36 -22.29 -1.98
C ILE A 311 -8.06 -23.74 -2.36
N ASP A 312 -7.08 -24.36 -1.73
CA ASP A 312 -6.69 -25.75 -1.94
C ASP A 312 -6.24 -26.44 -0.64
N GLY A 313 -5.61 -27.60 -0.76
CA GLY A 313 -5.08 -28.36 0.37
C GLY A 313 -4.02 -27.60 1.16
N GLU A 314 -3.21 -26.78 0.50
CA GLU A 314 -2.17 -25.95 1.15
C GLU A 314 -2.81 -24.82 1.97
N THR A 315 -3.89 -24.20 1.48
CA THR A 315 -4.69 -23.26 2.28
C THR A 315 -5.17 -23.90 3.59
N LEU A 316 -5.74 -25.12 3.51
CA LEU A 316 -6.23 -25.84 4.70
C LEU A 316 -5.09 -26.23 5.64
N HIS A 317 -3.93 -26.61 5.11
CA HIS A 317 -2.72 -26.89 5.89
C HIS A 317 -2.26 -25.66 6.67
N TYR A 318 -2.17 -24.51 6.01
CA TYR A 318 -1.77 -23.26 6.63
C TYR A 318 -2.77 -22.79 7.69
N MET A 319 -4.08 -22.93 7.45
CA MET A 319 -5.10 -22.62 8.45
C MET A 319 -4.91 -23.45 9.73
N ARG A 320 -4.53 -24.74 9.62
CA ARG A 320 -4.20 -25.59 10.77
C ARG A 320 -2.94 -25.10 11.48
N LEU A 321 -1.89 -24.82 10.73
CA LEU A 321 -0.62 -24.31 11.25
C LEU A 321 -0.83 -23.01 12.04
N THR A 322 -1.62 -22.07 11.50
CA THR A 322 -1.92 -20.77 12.12
C THR A 322 -3.07 -20.83 13.14
N ASN A 323 -3.33 -22.02 13.69
CA ASN A 323 -4.21 -22.29 14.81
C ASN A 323 -5.71 -22.04 14.60
N ARG A 324 -6.22 -22.01 13.33
CA ARG A 324 -7.68 -22.08 13.10
C ARG A 324 -8.19 -23.44 13.61
N SER A 325 -9.43 -23.46 14.12
CA SER A 325 -10.02 -24.70 14.65
C SER A 325 -10.24 -25.72 13.54
N GLU A 326 -10.08 -27.01 13.84
CA GLU A 326 -10.31 -28.08 12.85
C GLU A 326 -11.74 -28.06 12.30
N GLU A 327 -12.74 -27.75 13.16
CA GLU A 327 -14.13 -27.59 12.72
C GLU A 327 -14.25 -26.52 11.65
N HIS A 328 -13.57 -25.38 11.82
CA HIS A 328 -13.59 -24.28 10.86
C HIS A 328 -12.84 -24.61 9.55
N VAL A 329 -11.72 -25.32 9.65
CA VAL A 329 -10.95 -25.76 8.47
C VAL A 329 -11.76 -26.73 7.62
N GLU A 330 -12.40 -27.71 8.24
CA GLU A 330 -13.26 -28.66 7.53
C GLU A 330 -14.52 -27.99 6.95
N LEU A 331 -15.10 -27.01 7.67
CA LEU A 331 -16.23 -26.23 7.17
C LEU A 331 -15.84 -25.37 5.97
N THR A 332 -14.64 -24.79 5.99
CA THR A 332 -14.05 -24.05 4.87
C THR A 332 -13.92 -24.94 3.64
N GLU A 333 -13.38 -26.15 3.79
CA GLU A 333 -13.26 -27.13 2.71
C GLU A 333 -14.63 -27.50 2.15
N ALA A 334 -15.58 -27.83 3.03
CA ALA A 334 -16.93 -28.26 2.64
C ALA A 334 -17.66 -27.16 1.85
N TYR A 335 -17.61 -25.91 2.34
CA TYR A 335 -18.21 -24.78 1.65
C TYR A 335 -17.52 -24.48 0.33
N ALA A 336 -16.18 -24.40 0.32
CA ALA A 336 -15.43 -24.08 -0.89
C ALA A 336 -15.69 -25.10 -2.01
N LYS A 337 -15.80 -26.39 -1.68
CA LYS A 337 -16.19 -27.43 -2.65
C LYS A 337 -17.65 -27.30 -3.10
N ALA A 338 -18.57 -27.04 -2.17
CA ALA A 338 -20.00 -26.90 -2.48
C ALA A 338 -20.30 -25.68 -3.38
N ASN A 339 -19.48 -24.63 -3.27
CA ASN A 339 -19.67 -23.39 -4.00
C ASN A 339 -18.60 -23.13 -5.11
N TYR A 340 -17.91 -24.19 -5.57
CA TYR A 340 -16.95 -24.15 -6.68
C TYR A 340 -15.77 -23.17 -6.48
N LEU A 341 -15.36 -22.93 -5.24
CA LEU A 341 -14.22 -22.08 -4.88
C LEU A 341 -12.96 -22.87 -4.52
N PHE A 342 -13.08 -24.20 -4.35
CA PHE A 342 -11.93 -25.07 -4.13
C PHE A 342 -11.25 -25.38 -5.48
N TYR A 343 -9.90 -25.32 -5.50
CA TYR A 343 -9.11 -25.54 -6.71
C TYR A 343 -9.34 -26.90 -7.32
N ASP A 344 -9.62 -26.91 -8.63
CA ASP A 344 -9.77 -28.12 -9.43
C ASP A 344 -8.59 -28.20 -10.42
N ALA A 345 -7.71 -29.18 -10.23
CA ALA A 345 -6.53 -29.37 -11.08
C ALA A 345 -6.85 -29.91 -12.47
N GLU A 346 -8.05 -30.48 -12.66
CA GLU A 346 -8.50 -31.07 -13.92
C GLU A 346 -9.27 -30.07 -14.79
N ARG A 347 -9.69 -28.94 -14.24
CA ARG A 347 -10.59 -28.01 -14.90
C ARG A 347 -10.18 -26.55 -14.66
N PHE A 348 -9.77 -25.88 -15.73
CA PHE A 348 -9.29 -24.50 -15.67
C PHE A 348 -10.34 -23.50 -16.16
N PRO A 349 -10.45 -22.33 -15.51
CA PRO A 349 -11.29 -21.22 -15.98
C PRO A 349 -10.85 -20.68 -17.34
N SER A 350 -11.76 -19.92 -17.97
CA SER A 350 -11.44 -19.11 -19.15
C SER A 350 -10.88 -17.76 -18.73
N TYR A 351 -9.65 -17.47 -19.09
CA TYR A 351 -8.95 -16.24 -18.80
C TYR A 351 -8.89 -15.29 -20.01
N SER A 352 -8.76 -14.00 -19.78
CA SER A 352 -8.56 -13.00 -20.85
C SER A 352 -7.26 -13.25 -21.62
N LYS A 353 -6.23 -13.69 -20.93
CA LYS A 353 -4.95 -14.15 -21.45
C LYS A 353 -4.36 -15.18 -20.50
N VAL A 354 -3.59 -16.12 -21.05
CA VAL A 354 -2.80 -17.09 -20.25
C VAL A 354 -1.33 -16.84 -20.51
N LEU A 355 -0.56 -16.73 -19.43
CA LEU A 355 0.89 -16.66 -19.42
C LEU A 355 1.45 -17.96 -18.84
N GLU A 356 2.58 -18.43 -19.35
CA GLU A 356 3.27 -19.62 -18.85
C GLU A 356 4.51 -19.21 -18.05
N LEU A 357 4.69 -19.81 -16.87
CA LEU A 357 5.90 -19.68 -16.07
C LEU A 357 6.38 -21.06 -15.61
N ASP A 358 7.53 -21.46 -16.12
CA ASP A 358 8.24 -22.64 -15.63
C ASP A 358 9.06 -22.27 -14.40
N LEU A 359 8.64 -22.76 -13.23
CA LEU A 359 9.29 -22.51 -11.95
C LEU A 359 10.76 -22.98 -11.93
N SER A 360 11.13 -23.98 -12.76
CA SER A 360 12.49 -24.49 -12.85
C SER A 360 13.50 -23.47 -13.44
N THR A 361 13.00 -22.42 -14.08
CA THR A 361 13.80 -21.34 -14.67
C THR A 361 14.11 -20.20 -13.71
N VAL A 362 13.56 -20.24 -12.50
CA VAL A 362 13.81 -19.22 -11.49
C VAL A 362 15.20 -19.43 -10.89
N VAL A 363 15.99 -18.37 -10.87
CA VAL A 363 17.35 -18.38 -10.34
C VAL A 363 17.51 -17.30 -9.25
N PRO A 364 18.50 -17.45 -8.34
CA PRO A 364 18.81 -16.42 -7.36
C PRO A 364 19.02 -15.06 -8.04
N SER A 365 18.33 -14.05 -7.56
CA SER A 365 18.25 -12.75 -8.23
C SER A 365 18.12 -11.61 -7.23
N ILE A 366 18.42 -10.41 -7.67
CA ILE A 366 18.12 -9.14 -7.01
C ILE A 366 17.31 -8.25 -7.95
N SER A 367 16.70 -7.19 -7.46
CA SER A 367 16.09 -6.18 -8.32
C SER A 367 16.53 -4.77 -7.96
N GLY A 368 16.91 -3.99 -8.95
CA GLY A 368 17.37 -2.61 -8.75
C GLY A 368 18.01 -2.00 -9.99
N PRO A 369 18.65 -0.83 -9.85
CA PRO A 369 18.93 -0.10 -8.60
C PRO A 369 17.81 0.81 -8.08
N LYS A 370 16.66 0.93 -8.77
CA LYS A 370 15.61 1.91 -8.43
C LYS A 370 14.18 1.39 -8.58
N ARG A 371 13.96 0.19 -9.15
CA ARG A 371 12.62 -0.33 -9.42
C ARG A 371 12.52 -1.84 -9.15
N PRO A 372 11.38 -2.33 -8.61
CA PRO A 372 11.21 -3.76 -8.30
C PRO A 372 11.20 -4.69 -9.51
N GLN A 373 10.77 -4.21 -10.67
CA GLN A 373 10.70 -4.99 -11.91
C GLN A 373 12.04 -5.10 -12.67
N ASP A 374 13.06 -4.36 -12.24
CA ASP A 374 14.38 -4.41 -12.85
C ASP A 374 15.19 -5.58 -12.28
N LEU A 375 14.77 -6.80 -12.65
CA LEU A 375 15.37 -8.07 -12.22
C LEU A 375 16.78 -8.21 -12.77
N ILE A 376 17.70 -8.68 -11.92
CA ILE A 376 19.10 -8.95 -12.22
C ILE A 376 19.44 -10.32 -11.64
N GLU A 377 19.87 -11.26 -12.46
CA GLU A 377 20.37 -12.54 -11.97
C GLU A 377 21.64 -12.33 -11.11
N LEU A 378 21.80 -13.10 -10.04
CA LEU A 378 22.89 -12.89 -9.08
C LEU A 378 24.28 -12.99 -9.74
N THR A 379 24.42 -13.81 -10.79
CA THR A 379 25.63 -13.94 -11.59
C THR A 379 26.00 -12.67 -12.36
N ASP A 380 25.03 -11.82 -12.66
CA ASP A 380 25.20 -10.59 -13.42
C ASP A 380 25.21 -9.35 -12.53
N ALA A 381 24.96 -9.51 -11.23
CA ALA A 381 24.71 -8.41 -10.28
C ALA A 381 25.85 -7.38 -10.26
N LYS A 382 27.12 -7.84 -10.19
CA LYS A 382 28.30 -6.98 -10.22
C LYS A 382 28.42 -6.21 -11.53
N ALA A 383 28.28 -6.89 -12.66
CA ALA A 383 28.42 -6.28 -13.98
C ALA A 383 27.32 -5.25 -14.26
N GLU A 384 26.08 -5.58 -13.89
CA GLU A 384 24.93 -4.67 -14.04
C GLU A 384 25.04 -3.46 -13.10
N PHE A 385 25.54 -3.66 -11.86
CA PHE A 385 25.81 -2.55 -10.95
C PHE A 385 26.86 -1.60 -11.54
N GLN A 386 28.00 -2.11 -12.02
CA GLN A 386 29.03 -1.31 -12.67
C GLN A 386 28.50 -0.55 -13.90
N ALA A 387 27.72 -1.22 -14.74
CA ALA A 387 27.08 -0.59 -15.89
C ALA A 387 26.09 0.52 -15.48
N SER A 388 25.35 0.34 -14.36
CA SER A 388 24.41 1.34 -13.85
C SER A 388 25.09 2.63 -13.39
N LEU A 389 26.31 2.57 -12.91
CA LEU A 389 27.09 3.74 -12.47
C LEU A 389 27.28 4.75 -13.60
N ILE A 390 27.63 4.27 -14.79
CA ILE A 390 28.01 5.11 -15.95
C ILE A 390 26.84 5.39 -16.91
N ARG A 391 25.73 4.60 -16.88
CA ARG A 391 24.58 4.87 -17.72
C ARG A 391 24.04 6.27 -17.45
N GLU A 392 23.46 6.91 -18.48
CA GLU A 392 22.76 8.19 -18.32
C GLU A 392 21.79 8.18 -17.16
N VAL A 393 21.66 9.32 -16.50
CA VAL A 393 20.74 9.49 -15.37
C VAL A 393 19.33 9.10 -15.77
N GLY A 394 18.77 8.11 -15.07
CA GLY A 394 17.47 7.55 -15.38
C GLY A 394 17.10 6.43 -14.42
N VAL A 395 16.16 5.60 -14.84
CA VAL A 395 15.63 4.49 -13.99
C VAL A 395 16.67 3.40 -13.68
N ARG A 396 17.69 3.24 -14.55
CA ARG A 396 18.76 2.26 -14.40
C ARG A 396 20.17 2.86 -14.42
N GLY A 397 20.31 4.19 -14.36
CA GLY A 397 21.58 4.87 -14.48
C GLY A 397 21.78 6.01 -13.52
N PHE A 398 23.04 6.28 -13.17
CA PHE A 398 23.45 7.34 -12.26
C PHE A 398 24.30 8.42 -12.94
N GLY A 399 24.87 8.15 -14.12
CA GLY A 399 25.65 9.10 -14.93
C GLY A 399 26.93 9.55 -14.27
N LEU A 400 27.60 8.66 -13.52
CA LEU A 400 28.90 8.97 -12.92
C LEU A 400 30.02 9.08 -13.99
N GLU A 401 30.91 10.01 -13.79
CA GLU A 401 32.15 10.11 -14.58
C GLU A 401 33.16 9.07 -14.12
N GLU A 402 34.16 8.74 -14.99
CA GLU A 402 35.18 7.73 -14.71
C GLU A 402 35.95 7.99 -13.40
N ALA A 403 36.17 9.26 -13.06
CA ALA A 403 36.85 9.66 -11.84
C ALA A 403 36.05 9.42 -10.56
N GLU A 404 34.72 9.17 -10.67
CA GLU A 404 33.82 8.94 -9.55
C GLU A 404 33.62 7.45 -9.25
N LEU A 405 34.01 6.55 -10.16
CA LEU A 405 33.81 5.11 -10.02
C LEU A 405 34.59 4.53 -8.84
N ASP A 406 35.83 4.99 -8.63
CA ASP A 406 36.70 4.53 -7.55
C ASP A 406 36.78 5.53 -6.39
N LYS A 407 35.83 6.41 -6.30
CA LYS A 407 35.73 7.43 -5.23
C LYS A 407 35.63 6.77 -3.88
N THR A 408 36.37 7.27 -2.90
CA THR A 408 36.42 6.78 -1.53
C THR A 408 36.13 7.90 -0.55
N ALA A 409 35.59 7.57 0.62
CA ALA A 409 35.39 8.47 1.75
C ALA A 409 35.91 7.83 3.04
N THR A 410 36.47 8.66 3.91
CA THR A 410 36.97 8.22 5.21
C THR A 410 35.93 8.46 6.29
N VAL A 411 35.45 7.39 6.90
CA VAL A 411 34.56 7.44 8.09
C VAL A 411 35.43 7.47 9.34
N LYS A 412 35.35 8.55 10.09
CA LYS A 412 36.21 8.79 11.27
C LYS A 412 35.49 8.31 12.54
N TYR A 413 35.99 7.25 13.15
CA TYR A 413 35.54 6.80 14.45
C TYR A 413 36.60 7.07 15.54
N VAL A 414 36.18 7.14 16.79
CA VAL A 414 37.10 7.29 17.94
C VAL A 414 38.09 6.12 18.03
N GLU A 415 37.68 4.94 17.56
CA GLU A 415 38.43 3.68 17.61
C GLU A 415 39.35 3.46 16.42
N GLY A 416 39.28 4.31 15.38
CA GLY A 416 40.05 4.22 14.14
C GLY A 416 39.19 4.47 12.92
N ASP A 417 39.83 4.92 11.84
CA ASP A 417 39.16 5.30 10.59
C ASP A 417 38.82 4.06 9.74
N GLU A 418 37.66 4.06 9.11
CA GLU A 418 37.24 3.10 8.12
C GLU A 418 37.06 3.76 6.75
N GLN A 419 37.35 3.03 5.67
CA GLN A 419 37.21 3.51 4.30
C GLN A 419 35.91 2.94 3.70
N ILE A 420 35.10 3.80 3.09
CA ILE A 420 33.97 3.42 2.24
C ILE A 420 34.21 3.92 0.83
N GLN A 421 33.62 3.28 -0.17
CA GLN A 421 33.80 3.59 -1.56
C GLN A 421 32.50 3.57 -2.35
N THR A 422 32.50 4.03 -3.59
CA THR A 422 31.35 3.94 -4.50
C THR A 422 30.75 2.54 -4.46
N GLY A 423 29.40 2.47 -4.28
CA GLY A 423 28.66 1.21 -4.15
C GLY A 423 28.64 0.60 -2.74
N HIS A 424 29.24 1.28 -1.73
CA HIS A 424 29.17 0.83 -0.33
C HIS A 424 27.73 0.57 0.11
N VAL A 425 27.48 -0.54 0.80
CA VAL A 425 26.18 -0.89 1.38
C VAL A 425 26.02 -0.12 2.70
N ALA A 426 25.40 1.05 2.62
CA ALA A 426 25.15 1.88 3.81
C ALA A 426 23.99 1.36 4.66
N ILE A 427 23.03 0.64 4.05
CA ILE A 427 21.86 0.02 4.74
C ILE A 427 21.70 -1.42 4.26
N ALA A 428 21.61 -2.36 5.20
CA ALA A 428 21.21 -3.73 4.95
C ALA A 428 20.03 -4.09 5.89
N ALA A 429 18.83 -4.26 5.33
CA ALA A 429 17.61 -4.40 6.13
C ALA A 429 16.82 -5.67 5.80
N ILE A 430 16.64 -6.53 6.78
CA ILE A 430 15.61 -7.58 6.74
C ILE A 430 14.32 -6.92 7.23
N THR A 431 13.43 -6.58 6.29
CA THR A 431 12.24 -5.77 6.55
C THR A 431 10.95 -6.51 6.20
N SER A 432 9.86 -6.09 6.78
CA SER A 432 8.69 -6.89 7.10
C SER A 432 7.69 -7.22 6.00
N CYS A 433 7.62 -6.48 4.89
CA CYS A 433 6.43 -6.60 4.04
C CYS A 433 6.32 -7.93 3.28
N THR A 434 7.30 -8.30 2.48
CA THR A 434 7.18 -9.38 1.48
C THR A 434 7.70 -10.72 2.02
N ASN A 435 8.86 -10.72 2.63
CA ASN A 435 9.63 -11.93 2.87
C ASN A 435 9.49 -12.49 4.29
N THR A 436 9.17 -11.67 5.29
CA THR A 436 9.19 -12.13 6.69
C THR A 436 8.03 -13.06 7.04
N SER A 437 6.98 -13.12 6.24
CA SER A 437 5.93 -14.13 6.35
C SER A 437 6.36 -15.52 5.89
N ASN A 438 7.54 -15.63 5.25
CA ASN A 438 8.08 -16.89 4.76
C ASN A 438 9.18 -17.43 5.70
N PRO A 439 8.88 -18.45 6.51
CA PRO A 439 9.85 -19.00 7.46
C PRO A 439 11.11 -19.54 6.78
N TYR A 440 11.00 -20.05 5.55
CA TYR A 440 12.14 -20.58 4.82
C TYR A 440 13.26 -19.55 4.66
N VAL A 441 12.94 -18.36 4.13
CA VAL A 441 13.96 -17.35 3.88
C VAL A 441 14.51 -16.71 5.15
N LEU A 442 13.72 -16.63 6.22
CA LEU A 442 14.18 -16.10 7.51
C LEU A 442 15.09 -17.08 8.24
N LEU A 443 14.74 -18.36 8.28
CA LEU A 443 15.59 -19.41 8.85
C LEU A 443 16.86 -19.61 8.02
N ALA A 444 16.78 -19.53 6.69
CA ALA A 444 17.94 -19.54 5.82
C ALA A 444 18.89 -18.36 6.09
N ALA A 445 18.36 -17.14 6.32
CA ALA A 445 19.18 -15.99 6.72
C ALA A 445 19.86 -16.19 8.08
N GLY A 446 19.12 -16.73 9.06
CA GLY A 446 19.65 -17.04 10.39
C GLY A 446 20.74 -18.14 10.35
N LEU A 447 20.56 -19.19 9.54
CA LEU A 447 21.55 -20.25 9.34
C LEU A 447 22.79 -19.75 8.60
N LEU A 448 22.60 -18.89 7.59
CA LEU A 448 23.70 -18.23 6.90
C LEU A 448 24.50 -17.35 7.88
N ALA A 449 23.81 -16.56 8.72
CA ALA A 449 24.46 -15.76 9.76
C ALA A 449 25.26 -16.62 10.74
N LYS A 450 24.70 -17.76 11.18
CA LYS A 450 25.39 -18.74 12.01
C LYS A 450 26.67 -19.23 11.35
N ASN A 451 26.58 -19.73 10.12
CA ASN A 451 27.72 -20.25 9.38
C ASN A 451 28.79 -19.18 9.15
N ALA A 452 28.38 -17.92 8.89
CA ALA A 452 29.30 -16.79 8.71
C ALA A 452 30.06 -16.46 10.01
N VAL A 453 29.35 -16.33 11.13
CA VAL A 453 29.94 -16.04 12.45
C VAL A 453 30.88 -17.15 12.91
N GLU A 454 30.49 -18.42 12.71
CA GLU A 454 31.33 -19.57 13.04
C GLU A 454 32.62 -19.64 12.18
N LYS A 455 32.65 -18.97 11.03
CA LYS A 455 33.84 -18.78 10.19
C LYS A 455 34.60 -17.47 10.48
N GLY A 456 34.17 -16.70 11.48
CA GLY A 456 34.83 -15.47 11.87
C GLY A 456 34.49 -14.25 10.99
N LEU A 457 33.46 -14.32 10.16
CA LEU A 457 33.00 -13.17 9.37
C LEU A 457 32.20 -12.19 10.24
N ALA A 458 32.28 -10.91 9.90
CA ALA A 458 31.58 -9.82 10.57
C ALA A 458 31.07 -8.79 9.55
N VAL A 459 30.16 -7.93 9.98
CA VAL A 459 29.67 -6.78 9.22
C VAL A 459 30.40 -5.53 9.71
N SER A 460 30.83 -4.66 8.77
CA SER A 460 31.47 -3.38 9.11
C SER A 460 30.49 -2.46 9.85
N LYS A 461 31.00 -1.66 10.81
CA LYS A 461 30.25 -0.62 11.53
C LYS A 461 29.64 0.45 10.61
N THR A 462 30.19 0.60 9.39
CA THR A 462 29.70 1.53 8.38
C THR A 462 28.38 1.10 7.74
N VAL A 463 28.00 -0.17 7.91
CA VAL A 463 26.72 -0.72 7.45
C VAL A 463 25.67 -0.63 8.55
N LYS A 464 24.57 0.05 8.27
CA LYS A 464 23.39 0.04 9.14
C LYS A 464 22.58 -1.22 8.88
N THR A 465 22.65 -2.17 9.81
CA THR A 465 21.88 -3.42 9.77
C THR A 465 20.63 -3.32 10.63
N SER A 466 19.55 -3.99 10.23
CA SER A 466 18.30 -4.06 11.00
C SER A 466 17.47 -5.30 10.67
N LEU A 467 16.77 -5.81 11.68
CA LEU A 467 15.74 -6.84 11.56
C LEU A 467 14.41 -6.28 12.06
N ALA A 468 13.44 -6.15 11.16
CA ALA A 468 12.07 -5.73 11.46
C ALA A 468 11.08 -6.76 10.90
N PRO A 469 10.78 -7.85 11.65
CA PRO A 469 9.91 -8.90 11.16
C PRO A 469 8.44 -8.49 11.16
N GLY A 470 7.63 -9.21 10.39
CA GLY A 470 6.21 -8.91 10.22
C GLY A 470 5.31 -9.45 11.33
N SER A 471 5.79 -10.33 12.21
CA SER A 471 5.06 -10.77 13.40
C SER A 471 5.99 -11.30 14.49
N LYS A 472 5.45 -11.42 15.71
CA LYS A 472 6.16 -12.03 16.84
C LYS A 472 6.47 -13.51 16.61
N VAL A 473 5.73 -14.21 15.74
CA VAL A 473 6.00 -15.60 15.37
C VAL A 473 7.41 -15.75 14.78
N VAL A 474 7.83 -14.77 13.95
CA VAL A 474 9.19 -14.78 13.37
C VAL A 474 10.27 -14.75 14.45
N THR A 475 10.17 -13.82 15.39
CA THR A 475 11.10 -13.76 16.51
C THR A 475 11.00 -14.97 17.42
N GLY A 476 9.82 -15.53 17.55
CA GLY A 476 9.58 -16.76 18.31
C GLY A 476 10.41 -17.94 17.79
N TYR A 477 10.33 -18.26 16.48
CA TYR A 477 11.12 -19.34 15.92
C TYR A 477 12.62 -19.03 15.79
N LEU A 478 13.01 -17.78 15.54
CA LEU A 478 14.43 -17.38 15.53
C LEU A 478 15.08 -17.50 16.92
N LYS A 479 14.36 -17.13 17.98
CA LYS A 479 14.82 -17.30 19.36
C LYS A 479 14.86 -18.76 19.78
N LYS A 480 13.76 -19.52 19.56
CA LYS A 480 13.67 -20.94 19.90
C LYS A 480 14.72 -21.81 19.17
N SER A 481 15.10 -21.43 17.95
CA SER A 481 16.16 -22.11 17.18
C SER A 481 17.59 -21.64 17.54
N GLY A 482 17.74 -20.58 18.34
CA GLY A 482 19.04 -19.98 18.67
C GLY A 482 19.66 -19.14 17.55
N LEU A 483 18.97 -18.95 16.42
CA LEU A 483 19.51 -18.24 15.26
C LEU A 483 19.53 -16.72 15.46
N GLN A 484 18.68 -16.18 16.33
CA GLN A 484 18.67 -14.75 16.66
C GLN A 484 20.04 -14.27 17.13
N THR A 485 20.72 -15.04 17.97
CA THR A 485 22.06 -14.68 18.50
C THR A 485 23.09 -14.45 17.40
N TYR A 486 23.04 -15.21 16.30
CA TYR A 486 23.95 -15.06 15.20
C TYR A 486 23.61 -13.87 14.30
N LEU A 487 22.32 -13.59 14.11
CA LEU A 487 21.86 -12.37 13.45
C LEU A 487 22.29 -11.13 14.24
N ASP A 488 22.12 -11.15 15.57
CA ASP A 488 22.55 -10.07 16.47
C ASP A 488 24.07 -9.85 16.41
N ALA A 489 24.86 -10.92 16.32
CA ALA A 489 26.32 -10.85 16.17
C ALA A 489 26.76 -10.15 14.88
N LEU A 490 25.95 -10.19 13.83
CA LEU A 490 26.13 -9.47 12.57
C LEU A 490 25.43 -8.10 12.57
N GLY A 491 24.89 -7.65 13.71
CA GLY A 491 24.20 -6.37 13.89
C GLY A 491 22.75 -6.34 13.41
N PHE A 492 22.17 -7.47 12.94
CA PHE A 492 20.77 -7.58 12.61
C PHE A 492 19.90 -7.76 13.85
N ASN A 493 20.02 -6.81 14.79
CA ASN A 493 19.20 -6.77 15.99
C ASN A 493 17.75 -6.43 15.62
N LEU A 494 16.83 -6.92 16.45
CA LEU A 494 15.42 -6.59 16.33
C LEU A 494 15.22 -5.11 16.65
N VAL A 495 14.62 -4.37 15.69
CA VAL A 495 14.42 -2.90 15.80
C VAL A 495 12.96 -2.49 15.91
N GLY A 496 12.03 -3.35 15.53
CA GLY A 496 10.59 -3.07 15.55
C GLY A 496 9.81 -4.17 14.85
N TYR A 497 8.48 -4.09 14.96
CA TYR A 497 7.53 -4.89 14.19
C TYR A 497 6.67 -3.94 13.37
N GLY A 498 6.73 -4.03 12.05
CA GLY A 498 5.97 -3.15 11.17
C GLY A 498 6.73 -2.72 9.93
N CYS A 499 6.14 -1.80 9.20
CA CYS A 499 6.71 -1.27 7.96
C CYS A 499 7.77 -0.20 8.28
N THR A 500 9.04 -0.56 8.15
CA THR A 500 10.19 0.31 8.47
C THR A 500 10.89 0.83 7.21
N THR A 501 11.95 0.16 6.79
CA THR A 501 12.85 0.63 5.70
C THR A 501 12.11 0.84 4.38
N CYS A 502 11.16 -0.01 4.03
CA CYS A 502 10.43 0.04 2.77
C CYS A 502 9.57 1.31 2.56
N ILE A 503 9.18 1.99 3.65
CA ILE A 503 8.36 3.20 3.61
C ILE A 503 9.15 4.48 3.93
N GLY A 504 10.45 4.37 4.20
CA GLY A 504 11.27 5.50 4.56
C GLY A 504 11.46 5.72 6.05
N ASN A 505 11.04 4.74 6.87
CA ASN A 505 11.25 4.73 8.31
C ASN A 505 12.57 4.05 8.71
N SER A 506 13.56 4.01 7.81
CA SER A 506 14.88 3.45 8.09
C SER A 506 15.67 4.23 9.14
N GLY A 507 15.24 5.45 9.48
CA GLY A 507 15.97 6.36 10.36
C GLY A 507 17.26 6.86 9.73
N ASP A 508 17.98 7.68 10.48
CA ASP A 508 19.25 8.27 10.03
C ASP A 508 20.37 7.23 9.98
N LEU A 509 21.34 7.44 9.09
CA LEU A 509 22.63 6.74 9.13
C LEU A 509 23.42 7.19 10.35
N ARG A 510 24.46 6.42 10.73
CA ARG A 510 25.42 6.91 11.73
C ARG A 510 25.97 8.27 11.30
N PRO A 511 26.07 9.26 12.22
CA PRO A 511 26.49 10.60 11.84
C PRO A 511 27.80 10.65 11.05
N GLU A 512 28.78 9.83 11.44
CA GLU A 512 30.10 9.75 10.83
C GLU A 512 30.01 9.23 9.39
N VAL A 513 29.14 8.25 9.14
CA VAL A 513 28.89 7.70 7.79
C VAL A 513 28.13 8.71 6.93
N ALA A 514 27.11 9.36 7.51
CA ALA A 514 26.33 10.38 6.80
C ALA A 514 27.20 11.60 6.39
N GLU A 515 28.12 12.01 7.26
CA GLU A 515 29.05 13.11 6.98
C GLU A 515 30.02 12.73 5.85
N ALA A 516 30.67 11.57 5.94
CA ALA A 516 31.58 11.08 4.90
C ALA A 516 30.91 10.96 3.53
N ILE A 517 29.65 10.46 3.48
CA ILE A 517 28.87 10.36 2.23
C ILE A 517 28.62 11.77 1.65
N LYS A 518 28.23 12.74 2.49
CA LYS A 518 27.91 14.11 2.04
C LYS A 518 29.15 14.89 1.59
N GLU A 519 30.26 14.78 2.33
CA GLU A 519 31.50 15.51 2.03
C GLU A 519 32.07 15.12 0.66
N GLU A 520 31.97 13.84 0.31
CA GLU A 520 32.50 13.32 -0.95
C GLU A 520 31.41 13.15 -2.02
N ASP A 521 30.15 13.44 -1.77
CA ASP A 521 29.00 13.11 -2.63
C ASP A 521 29.08 11.66 -3.14
N LEU A 522 29.31 10.73 -2.21
CA LEU A 522 29.55 9.33 -2.53
C LEU A 522 28.25 8.62 -2.91
N LEU A 523 28.25 7.88 -4.01
CA LEU A 523 27.13 7.02 -4.37
C LEU A 523 27.18 5.74 -3.53
N VAL A 524 26.23 5.61 -2.61
CA VAL A 524 26.09 4.43 -1.73
C VAL A 524 24.78 3.68 -1.99
N SER A 525 24.72 2.45 -1.49
CA SER A 525 23.66 1.50 -1.78
C SER A 525 22.90 1.07 -0.53
N ALA A 526 21.65 0.60 -0.73
CA ALA A 526 20.90 -0.17 0.24
C ALA A 526 20.51 -1.52 -0.34
N VAL A 527 20.55 -2.57 0.49
CA VAL A 527 20.03 -3.90 0.16
C VAL A 527 18.97 -4.27 1.18
N LEU A 528 17.74 -4.55 0.72
CA LEU A 528 16.62 -4.81 1.61
C LEU A 528 15.72 -5.95 1.12
N SER A 529 15.13 -6.69 2.05
CA SER A 529 14.18 -7.77 1.75
C SER A 529 12.74 -7.27 1.59
N GLY A 530 12.55 -6.01 1.19
CA GLY A 530 11.26 -5.39 0.99
C GLY A 530 10.67 -5.58 -0.41
N ASN A 531 9.73 -4.73 -0.77
CA ASN A 531 9.04 -4.72 -2.07
C ASN A 531 9.26 -3.45 -2.90
N ARG A 532 9.79 -2.38 -2.32
CA ARG A 532 10.03 -1.09 -2.98
C ARG A 532 11.44 -0.59 -2.72
N ASN A 533 12.05 -0.09 -3.77
CA ASN A 533 13.43 0.39 -3.77
C ASN A 533 13.60 1.71 -4.53
N PHE A 534 12.56 2.56 -4.53
CA PHE A 534 12.62 3.84 -5.22
C PHE A 534 13.65 4.77 -4.60
N GLU A 535 14.38 5.50 -5.46
CA GLU A 535 15.37 6.48 -5.05
C GLU A 535 14.75 7.53 -4.11
N GLY A 536 15.47 7.84 -3.02
CA GLY A 536 15.04 8.81 -2.00
C GLY A 536 13.91 8.32 -1.08
N ARG A 537 13.36 7.12 -1.33
CA ARG A 537 12.32 6.53 -0.46
C ARG A 537 12.92 5.81 0.75
N ILE A 538 14.02 5.08 0.55
CA ILE A 538 14.63 4.27 1.61
C ILE A 538 15.39 5.16 2.60
N ASN A 539 16.25 6.01 2.09
CA ASN A 539 16.98 7.04 2.84
C ASN A 539 17.39 8.16 1.89
N PRO A 540 17.36 9.44 2.30
CA PRO A 540 17.71 10.57 1.41
C PRO A 540 19.13 10.53 0.86
N LEU A 541 20.08 9.90 1.59
CA LEU A 541 21.50 9.83 1.22
C LEU A 541 21.83 8.61 0.35
N VAL A 542 20.91 7.64 0.23
CA VAL A 542 21.15 6.37 -0.47
C VAL A 542 20.47 6.39 -1.83
N LYS A 543 21.26 6.40 -2.90
CA LYS A 543 20.75 6.55 -4.28
C LYS A 543 20.46 5.20 -4.95
N ALA A 544 21.27 4.16 -4.72
CA ALA A 544 21.15 2.84 -5.33
C ALA A 544 20.51 1.85 -4.35
N ASN A 545 19.31 1.36 -4.66
CA ASN A 545 18.54 0.52 -3.74
C ASN A 545 18.20 -0.82 -4.41
N PHE A 546 18.50 -1.93 -3.74
CA PHE A 546 18.31 -3.27 -4.27
C PHE A 546 17.38 -4.10 -3.38
N LEU A 547 16.43 -4.79 -4.02
CA LEU A 547 15.60 -5.81 -3.36
C LEU A 547 16.32 -7.16 -3.48
N ALA A 548 16.38 -7.90 -2.39
CA ALA A 548 17.02 -9.20 -2.31
C ALA A 548 16.33 -10.10 -1.28
N SER A 549 16.55 -11.42 -1.37
CA SER A 549 16.10 -12.33 -0.32
C SER A 549 16.85 -12.06 1.00
N PRO A 550 16.24 -12.36 2.17
CA PRO A 550 16.89 -12.20 3.47
C PRO A 550 18.31 -12.81 3.57
N PRO A 551 18.59 -14.03 3.07
CA PRO A 551 19.96 -14.54 3.04
C PRO A 551 20.93 -13.67 2.24
N LEU A 552 20.48 -13.15 1.09
CA LEU A 552 21.31 -12.26 0.25
C LEU A 552 21.51 -10.90 0.90
N VAL A 553 20.53 -10.37 1.67
CA VAL A 553 20.72 -9.15 2.47
C VAL A 553 21.86 -9.33 3.47
N VAL A 554 21.91 -10.48 4.18
CA VAL A 554 23.01 -10.79 5.10
C VAL A 554 24.34 -10.92 4.35
N ALA A 555 24.35 -11.58 3.20
CA ALA A 555 25.57 -11.75 2.39
C ALA A 555 26.14 -10.41 1.90
N TYR A 556 25.31 -9.51 1.37
CA TYR A 556 25.71 -8.18 0.96
C TYR A 556 26.15 -7.27 2.12
N ALA A 557 25.55 -7.45 3.31
CA ALA A 557 25.98 -6.75 4.52
C ALA A 557 27.42 -7.15 4.92
N ILE A 558 27.74 -8.45 4.85
CA ILE A 558 29.09 -8.97 5.11
C ILE A 558 30.07 -8.46 4.04
N ALA A 559 29.70 -8.52 2.76
CA ALA A 559 30.50 -8.02 1.66
C ALA A 559 30.74 -6.49 1.71
N GLY A 560 29.81 -5.73 2.27
CA GLY A 560 29.89 -4.28 2.49
C GLY A 560 29.81 -3.43 1.21
N ASN A 561 29.72 -4.02 0.02
CA ASN A 561 29.67 -3.29 -1.25
C ASN A 561 28.89 -4.06 -2.32
N MET A 562 28.20 -3.33 -3.22
CA MET A 562 27.52 -3.92 -4.37
C MET A 562 28.45 -4.33 -5.51
N ASN A 563 29.68 -3.80 -5.54
CA ASN A 563 30.72 -4.12 -6.55
C ASN A 563 31.41 -5.45 -6.22
N VAL A 564 30.62 -6.47 -5.88
CA VAL A 564 31.08 -7.83 -5.54
C VAL A 564 30.30 -8.86 -6.34
N ASP A 565 30.95 -9.88 -6.85
CA ASP A 565 30.31 -11.05 -7.41
C ASP A 565 30.13 -12.11 -6.30
N LEU A 566 28.97 -12.17 -5.68
CA LEU A 566 28.68 -13.11 -4.58
C LEU A 566 28.85 -14.58 -4.99
N THR A 567 28.89 -14.89 -6.28
CA THR A 567 29.04 -16.26 -6.78
C THR A 567 30.49 -16.68 -6.94
N ARG A 568 31.44 -15.72 -6.94
CA ARG A 568 32.86 -15.96 -7.26
C ARG A 568 33.83 -15.28 -6.31
N ASP A 569 33.51 -14.08 -5.83
CA ASP A 569 34.38 -13.30 -4.96
C ASP A 569 34.22 -13.77 -3.51
N PRO A 570 35.30 -13.78 -2.70
CA PRO A 570 35.16 -14.08 -1.28
C PRO A 570 34.40 -12.98 -0.53
N LEU A 571 33.58 -13.35 0.43
CA LEU A 571 32.92 -12.45 1.35
C LEU A 571 33.85 -11.91 2.45
N GLY A 572 34.90 -12.63 2.74
CA GLY A 572 35.90 -12.31 3.75
C GLY A 572 36.90 -13.46 3.94
N TYR A 573 37.59 -13.42 5.05
CA TYR A 573 38.60 -14.41 5.40
C TYR A 573 38.36 -14.95 6.81
N ASP A 574 38.56 -16.24 7.00
CA ASP A 574 38.47 -16.87 8.31
C ASP A 574 39.69 -16.50 9.21
N GLU A 575 39.69 -16.99 10.45
CA GLU A 575 40.78 -16.79 11.41
C GLU A 575 42.15 -17.31 10.90
N LYS A 576 42.13 -18.24 9.93
CA LYS A 576 43.33 -18.82 9.29
C LYS A 576 43.69 -18.09 7.99
N GLN A 577 43.08 -16.96 7.69
CA GLN A 577 43.26 -16.20 6.46
C GLN A 577 42.84 -16.99 5.21
N GLN A 578 41.93 -17.95 5.31
CA GLN A 578 41.34 -18.63 4.16
C GLN A 578 40.14 -17.87 3.66
N ALA A 579 40.04 -17.73 2.35
CA ALA A 579 38.89 -17.05 1.73
C ALA A 579 37.57 -17.82 1.99
N VAL A 580 36.53 -17.11 2.41
CA VAL A 580 35.21 -17.64 2.66
C VAL A 580 34.25 -17.11 1.61
N TYR A 581 33.61 -18.02 0.89
CA TYR A 581 32.66 -17.71 -0.19
C TYR A 581 31.22 -17.88 0.26
N LEU A 582 30.25 -17.29 -0.48
CA LEU A 582 28.82 -17.47 -0.20
C LEU A 582 28.44 -18.95 -0.15
N ALA A 583 28.97 -19.77 -1.07
CA ALA A 583 28.71 -21.22 -1.10
C ALA A 583 29.13 -21.96 0.17
N ASP A 584 30.13 -21.44 0.90
CA ASP A 584 30.64 -22.07 2.12
C ASP A 584 29.76 -21.82 3.34
N ILE A 585 28.88 -20.79 3.27
CA ILE A 585 28.03 -20.40 4.40
C ILE A 585 26.53 -20.51 4.08
N MET A 586 26.14 -20.70 2.81
CA MET A 586 24.75 -20.89 2.42
C MET A 586 24.22 -22.24 2.98
N PRO A 587 23.12 -22.25 3.75
CA PRO A 587 22.56 -23.51 4.26
C PRO A 587 21.96 -24.35 3.13
N SER A 588 21.96 -25.66 3.31
CA SER A 588 21.27 -26.57 2.41
C SER A 588 19.74 -26.46 2.62
N ARG A 589 18.95 -26.72 1.56
CA ARG A 589 17.48 -26.73 1.67
C ARG A 589 16.99 -27.68 2.77
N LYS A 590 17.58 -28.87 2.84
CA LYS A 590 17.23 -29.85 3.87
C LYS A 590 17.43 -29.31 5.29
N GLU A 591 18.50 -28.61 5.51
CA GLU A 591 18.80 -28.02 6.83
C GLU A 591 17.74 -26.96 7.20
N VAL A 592 17.34 -26.11 6.26
CA VAL A 592 16.27 -25.15 6.50
C VAL A 592 14.94 -25.83 6.76
N ASP A 593 14.58 -26.85 5.96
CA ASP A 593 13.34 -27.62 6.12
C ASP A 593 13.29 -28.33 7.50
N ASP A 594 14.42 -28.91 7.96
CA ASP A 594 14.54 -29.51 9.29
C ASP A 594 14.30 -28.49 10.43
N TYR A 595 14.73 -27.22 10.23
CA TYR A 595 14.46 -26.13 11.17
C TYR A 595 12.99 -25.68 11.14
N ILE A 596 12.38 -25.59 9.95
CA ILE A 596 10.95 -25.26 9.81
C ILE A 596 10.11 -26.29 10.56
N GLU A 597 10.32 -27.59 10.28
CA GLU A 597 9.55 -28.67 10.92
C GLU A 597 9.64 -28.63 12.47
N ARG A 598 10.82 -28.26 12.98
CA ARG A 598 11.07 -28.26 14.44
C ARG A 598 10.54 -27.00 15.14
N TYR A 599 10.61 -25.83 14.51
CA TYR A 599 10.43 -24.55 15.21
C TYR A 599 9.22 -23.74 14.74
N VAL A 600 8.69 -23.99 13.52
CA VAL A 600 7.50 -23.31 13.01
C VAL A 600 6.28 -24.17 13.26
N THR A 601 5.72 -24.05 14.45
CA THR A 601 4.68 -24.97 14.94
C THR A 601 3.36 -24.25 15.23
N ARG A 602 2.25 -25.01 15.20
CA ARG A 602 0.93 -24.52 15.59
C ARG A 602 0.92 -23.89 16.99
N ASP A 603 1.65 -24.50 17.94
CA ASP A 603 1.70 -24.01 19.32
C ASP A 603 2.37 -22.64 19.39
N LEU A 604 3.38 -22.38 18.54
CA LEU A 604 4.00 -21.07 18.45
C LEU A 604 3.00 -19.99 17.97
N TYR A 605 2.23 -20.25 16.91
CA TYR A 605 1.20 -19.35 16.45
C TYR A 605 0.12 -19.10 17.52
N LYS A 606 -0.29 -20.15 18.21
CA LYS A 606 -1.24 -20.04 19.31
C LYS A 606 -0.71 -19.17 20.45
N GLU A 607 0.54 -19.35 20.84
CA GLU A 607 1.20 -18.62 21.92
C GLU A 607 1.27 -17.11 21.58
N GLU A 608 1.71 -16.77 20.36
CA GLU A 608 1.94 -15.38 19.95
C GLU A 608 0.65 -14.59 19.67
N TYR A 609 -0.41 -15.26 19.20
CA TYR A 609 -1.67 -14.58 18.87
C TYR A 609 -2.75 -14.67 19.96
N GLN A 610 -2.54 -15.44 21.02
CA GLN A 610 -3.56 -15.64 22.05
C GLN A 610 -4.04 -14.33 22.69
N GLN A 611 -3.18 -13.33 22.78
CA GLN A 611 -3.45 -12.05 23.43
C GLN A 611 -3.16 -10.84 22.51
N VAL A 612 -3.28 -11.02 21.21
CA VAL A 612 -2.92 -9.99 20.20
C VAL A 612 -3.53 -8.60 20.44
N PHE A 613 -4.74 -8.55 20.98
CA PHE A 613 -5.44 -7.28 21.29
C PHE A 613 -5.17 -6.76 22.71
N THR A 614 -4.52 -7.54 23.58
CA THR A 614 -4.42 -7.22 25.02
C THR A 614 -3.01 -7.25 25.59
N ASP A 615 -2.02 -7.68 24.83
CA ASP A 615 -0.65 -7.91 25.33
C ASP A 615 0.16 -6.61 25.54
N SER A 616 -0.20 -5.49 24.92
CA SER A 616 0.55 -4.25 25.05
C SER A 616 0.17 -3.49 26.32
N GLN A 617 1.04 -3.51 27.33
CA GLN A 617 0.85 -2.74 28.58
C GLN A 617 0.76 -1.24 28.31
N ALA A 618 1.61 -0.70 27.43
CA ALA A 618 1.60 0.71 27.08
C ALA A 618 0.29 1.13 26.41
N TRP A 619 -0.24 0.31 25.48
CA TRP A 619 -1.53 0.54 24.86
C TRP A 619 -2.70 0.48 25.84
N ASN A 620 -2.67 -0.49 26.75
CA ASN A 620 -3.73 -0.66 27.75
C ASN A 620 -3.71 0.44 28.82
N ALA A 621 -2.56 1.07 29.05
CA ALA A 621 -2.42 2.18 29.99
C ALA A 621 -2.95 3.52 29.44
N ILE A 622 -3.28 3.61 28.15
CA ILE A 622 -3.86 4.83 27.57
C ILE A 622 -5.28 5.02 28.11
N GLU A 623 -5.45 6.10 28.88
CA GLU A 623 -6.77 6.49 29.40
C GLU A 623 -7.56 7.23 28.33
N THR A 624 -8.80 6.81 28.09
CA THR A 624 -9.70 7.47 27.15
C THR A 624 -11.09 7.66 27.75
N LYS A 625 -11.77 8.70 27.30
CA LYS A 625 -13.17 8.95 27.65
C LYS A 625 -14.06 8.04 26.79
N THR A 626 -15.18 7.61 27.37
CA THR A 626 -16.19 6.74 26.70
C THR A 626 -17.30 7.55 25.99
N GLU A 627 -17.02 8.81 25.67
CA GLU A 627 -17.99 9.67 24.98
C GLU A 627 -18.18 9.23 23.52
N LYS A 628 -19.40 9.30 23.00
CA LYS A 628 -19.73 8.88 21.63
C LYS A 628 -19.13 9.80 20.57
N ASN A 629 -19.04 11.10 20.85
CA ASN A 629 -18.34 12.08 20.01
C ASN A 629 -16.94 12.29 20.55
N TYR A 630 -15.99 12.51 19.67
CA TYR A 630 -14.62 12.84 20.05
C TYR A 630 -14.56 14.28 20.61
N ASN A 631 -13.85 14.46 21.71
CA ASN A 631 -13.63 15.78 22.29
C ASN A 631 -12.38 16.40 21.66
N TRP A 632 -12.58 17.15 20.57
CA TRP A 632 -11.51 17.76 19.80
C TRP A 632 -10.69 18.75 20.63
N ASN A 633 -9.38 18.55 20.59
CA ASN A 633 -8.43 19.51 21.18
C ASN A 633 -7.94 20.48 20.09
N SER A 634 -8.36 21.75 20.16
CA SER A 634 -7.99 22.78 19.18
C SER A 634 -6.48 23.07 19.12
N SER A 635 -5.73 22.72 20.18
CA SER A 635 -4.27 22.89 20.22
C SER A 635 -3.51 21.67 19.69
N SER A 636 -4.19 20.57 19.38
CA SER A 636 -3.55 19.39 18.81
C SER A 636 -2.95 19.70 17.45
N THR A 637 -1.74 19.21 17.20
CA THR A 637 -1.07 19.31 15.90
C THR A 637 -1.08 17.98 15.16
N TYR A 638 -1.74 16.94 15.70
CA TYR A 638 -1.91 15.61 15.10
C TYR A 638 -3.35 15.30 14.69
N ILE A 639 -4.33 15.73 15.49
CA ILE A 639 -5.75 15.39 15.29
C ILE A 639 -6.58 16.68 15.31
N GLN A 640 -7.24 17.01 14.18
CA GLN A 640 -8.08 18.20 14.04
C GLN A 640 -9.39 17.83 13.32
N ASN A 641 -10.50 18.48 13.74
CA ASN A 641 -11.80 18.29 13.08
C ASN A 641 -11.77 18.90 11.67
N PRO A 642 -11.90 18.13 10.59
CA PRO A 642 -11.87 18.66 9.23
C PRO A 642 -13.19 19.37 8.87
N PRO A 643 -13.15 20.45 8.05
CA PRO A 643 -14.33 21.28 7.77
C PRO A 643 -15.21 20.74 6.62
N TYR A 644 -15.22 19.43 6.37
CA TYR A 644 -15.95 18.82 5.24
C TYR A 644 -17.46 19.02 5.32
N PHE A 645 -18.00 19.20 6.52
CA PHE A 645 -19.44 19.26 6.79
C PHE A 645 -19.94 20.66 7.19
N ASP A 646 -19.08 21.68 7.24
CA ASP A 646 -19.46 23.01 7.72
C ASP A 646 -20.46 23.72 6.81
N ASN A 647 -20.44 23.40 5.51
CA ASN A 647 -21.30 24.00 4.50
C ASN A 647 -22.04 22.94 3.69
N MET A 648 -22.71 21.99 4.36
CA MET A 648 -23.57 21.03 3.68
C MET A 648 -24.73 21.75 3.01
N GLN A 649 -24.65 21.95 1.69
CA GLN A 649 -25.65 22.67 0.90
C GLN A 649 -26.99 21.94 0.94
N ALA A 650 -28.08 22.72 1.10
CA ALA A 650 -29.44 22.21 0.96
C ALA A 650 -29.83 22.00 -0.52
N ASP A 651 -29.28 22.84 -1.40
CA ASP A 651 -29.45 22.75 -2.86
C ASP A 651 -28.42 21.76 -3.45
N LEU A 652 -28.92 20.68 -4.02
CA LEU A 652 -28.14 19.61 -4.64
C LEU A 652 -28.07 19.74 -6.17
N SER A 653 -28.46 20.88 -6.73
CA SER A 653 -28.35 21.14 -8.18
C SER A 653 -26.88 21.25 -8.59
N ILE A 654 -26.52 20.59 -9.68
CA ILE A 654 -25.22 20.79 -10.33
C ILE A 654 -25.29 22.11 -11.07
N LYS A 655 -24.25 22.94 -10.90
CA LYS A 655 -24.16 24.28 -11.49
C LYS A 655 -22.90 24.43 -12.33
N PRO A 656 -22.91 25.29 -13.37
CA PRO A 656 -21.68 25.69 -14.05
C PRO A 656 -20.63 26.17 -13.05
N LEU A 657 -19.36 25.91 -13.35
CA LEU A 657 -18.25 26.44 -12.58
C LEU A 657 -17.73 27.69 -13.27
N GLU A 658 -17.77 28.83 -12.60
CA GLU A 658 -17.48 30.14 -13.18
C GLU A 658 -16.22 30.76 -12.59
N ASN A 659 -15.45 31.44 -13.43
CA ASN A 659 -14.32 32.29 -13.06
C ASN A 659 -13.25 31.59 -12.20
N LEU A 660 -12.91 30.33 -12.51
CA LEU A 660 -11.87 29.59 -11.78
C LEU A 660 -10.48 30.11 -12.13
N SER A 661 -9.67 30.43 -11.12
CA SER A 661 -8.26 30.78 -11.28
C SER A 661 -7.37 29.52 -11.33
N VAL A 662 -6.31 29.56 -12.14
CA VAL A 662 -5.37 28.45 -12.21
C VAL A 662 -4.47 28.45 -10.96
N LEU A 663 -4.58 27.40 -10.14
CA LEU A 663 -3.74 27.23 -8.96
C LEU A 663 -2.38 26.66 -9.34
N ALA A 664 -2.35 25.72 -10.27
CA ALA A 664 -1.13 25.08 -10.75
C ALA A 664 -1.29 24.55 -12.19
N LYS A 665 -0.20 24.55 -12.95
CA LYS A 665 -0.07 23.91 -14.25
C LYS A 665 1.12 22.97 -14.23
N PHE A 666 0.84 21.69 -14.36
CA PHE A 666 1.81 20.60 -14.27
C PHE A 666 1.97 19.89 -15.62
N GLY A 667 3.12 19.28 -15.83
CA GLY A 667 3.36 18.34 -16.93
C GLY A 667 2.84 16.92 -16.63
N ASP A 668 3.43 15.93 -17.32
CA ASP A 668 3.08 14.51 -17.21
C ASP A 668 3.53 13.88 -15.89
N THR A 669 2.86 12.79 -15.52
CA THR A 669 3.28 11.87 -14.44
C THR A 669 3.39 12.55 -13.06
N VAL A 670 2.43 13.39 -12.72
CA VAL A 670 2.33 13.96 -11.38
C VAL A 670 1.72 12.91 -10.44
N THR A 671 2.57 12.35 -9.57
CA THR A 671 2.17 11.27 -8.66
C THR A 671 1.38 11.76 -7.46
N THR A 672 0.69 10.85 -6.78
CA THR A 672 0.04 11.15 -5.49
C THR A 672 1.05 11.58 -4.41
N ASP A 673 2.32 11.17 -4.51
CA ASP A 673 3.41 11.65 -3.65
C ASP A 673 3.81 13.11 -3.95
N HIS A 674 3.68 13.55 -5.19
CA HIS A 674 3.86 14.96 -5.55
C HIS A 674 2.70 15.82 -5.03
N ILE A 675 1.46 15.31 -5.11
CA ILE A 675 0.27 16.05 -4.67
C ILE A 675 0.17 16.07 -3.15
N SER A 676 0.35 14.94 -2.48
CA SER A 676 0.26 14.81 -1.02
C SER A 676 1.45 14.01 -0.48
N PRO A 677 2.54 14.65 -0.07
CA PRO A 677 3.72 13.98 0.44
C PRO A 677 3.45 13.25 1.77
N ALA A 678 4.21 12.18 2.04
CA ALA A 678 4.16 11.43 3.30
C ALA A 678 5.41 11.60 4.16
N GLY A 679 6.53 11.98 3.53
CA GLY A 679 7.84 12.11 4.18
C GLY A 679 7.98 13.33 5.07
N ASN A 680 9.23 13.68 5.34
CA ASN A 680 9.58 14.79 6.24
C ASN A 680 9.02 16.15 5.78
N ILE A 681 8.66 16.98 6.75
CA ILE A 681 8.16 18.33 6.54
C ILE A 681 9.37 19.26 6.36
N ALA A 682 9.47 19.90 5.20
CA ALA A 682 10.56 20.81 4.88
C ALA A 682 10.49 22.10 5.71
N ARG A 683 11.64 22.59 6.23
CA ARG A 683 11.72 23.75 7.14
C ARG A 683 11.06 25.04 6.65
N LEU A 684 11.07 25.28 5.36
CA LEU A 684 10.52 26.53 4.78
C LEU A 684 9.13 26.32 4.14
N SER A 685 8.46 25.21 4.47
CA SER A 685 7.13 24.92 3.95
C SER A 685 6.03 25.65 4.75
N PRO A 686 4.84 25.85 4.13
CA PRO A 686 3.67 26.36 4.86
C PRO A 686 3.30 25.49 6.08
N ALA A 687 3.49 24.17 6.00
CA ALA A 687 3.25 23.23 7.10
C ALA A 687 4.24 23.47 8.26
N ALA A 688 5.52 23.74 7.95
CA ALA A 688 6.52 24.07 8.96
C ALA A 688 6.13 25.35 9.72
N ARG A 689 5.73 26.41 9.02
CA ARG A 689 5.24 27.66 9.65
C ARG A 689 4.10 27.38 10.62
N TYR A 690 3.11 26.61 10.18
CA TYR A 690 1.97 26.25 11.04
C TYR A 690 2.42 25.50 12.32
N LEU A 691 3.34 24.56 12.19
CA LEU A 691 3.85 23.80 13.34
C LEU A 691 4.66 24.69 14.28
N GLU A 692 5.52 25.58 13.77
CA GLU A 692 6.29 26.55 14.56
C GLU A 692 5.38 27.56 15.27
N GLU A 693 4.32 28.06 14.60
CA GLU A 693 3.31 28.93 15.20
C GLU A 693 2.54 28.25 16.34
N ASN A 694 2.44 26.91 16.31
CA ASN A 694 1.87 26.08 17.39
C ASN A 694 2.93 25.58 18.39
N GLY A 695 4.15 26.11 18.37
CA GLY A 695 5.21 25.83 19.34
C GLY A 695 5.98 24.53 19.11
N ILE A 696 5.78 23.85 17.97
CA ILE A 696 6.51 22.62 17.65
C ILE A 696 7.86 22.98 17.02
N VAL A 697 8.94 22.49 17.59
CA VAL A 697 10.29 22.70 17.05
C VAL A 697 10.61 21.71 15.94
N TYR A 698 11.51 22.06 15.03
CA TYR A 698 11.80 21.28 13.82
C TYR A 698 12.12 19.80 14.07
N LYS A 699 12.86 19.48 15.13
CA LYS A 699 13.19 18.07 15.47
C LYS A 699 11.96 17.23 15.80
N ASP A 700 10.85 17.88 16.19
CA ASP A 700 9.59 17.26 16.61
C ASP A 700 8.50 17.37 15.54
N PHE A 701 8.84 17.82 14.32
CA PHE A 701 7.87 17.94 13.21
C PHE A 701 7.30 16.60 12.83
N ASN A 702 8.07 15.52 12.99
CA ASN A 702 7.72 14.19 12.49
C ASN A 702 7.49 14.24 10.96
N SER A 703 6.57 13.48 10.41
CA SER A 703 6.31 13.41 8.97
C SER A 703 4.88 13.85 8.63
N TYR A 704 4.63 14.16 7.36
CA TYR A 704 3.26 14.33 6.87
C TYR A 704 2.42 13.06 7.10
N GLY A 705 3.03 11.87 6.98
CA GLY A 705 2.35 10.59 7.23
C GLY A 705 1.77 10.48 8.64
N SER A 706 2.56 10.84 9.65
CA SER A 706 2.13 10.81 11.05
C SER A 706 1.09 11.87 11.41
N ARG A 707 0.99 12.97 10.62
CA ARG A 707 0.07 14.09 10.86
C ARG A 707 -1.17 14.10 9.96
N ARG A 708 -1.46 12.99 9.27
CA ARG A 708 -2.63 12.87 8.37
C ARG A 708 -3.98 13.07 9.05
N GLY A 709 -4.06 12.95 10.37
CA GLY A 709 -5.25 13.30 11.16
C GLY A 709 -5.46 14.80 11.36
N ASN A 710 -4.53 15.64 10.88
CA ASN A 710 -4.63 17.09 10.97
C ASN A 710 -4.72 17.72 9.57
N HIS A 711 -5.92 18.12 9.19
CA HIS A 711 -6.20 18.73 7.89
C HIS A 711 -5.40 20.04 7.67
N GLU A 712 -5.08 20.79 8.72
CA GLU A 712 -4.30 22.04 8.65
C GLU A 712 -2.86 21.79 8.19
N VAL A 713 -2.24 20.71 8.67
CA VAL A 713 -0.92 20.28 8.19
C VAL A 713 -1.02 19.75 6.77
N MET A 714 -2.00 18.89 6.49
CA MET A 714 -2.12 18.20 5.21
C MET A 714 -2.48 19.12 4.05
N MET A 715 -3.38 20.10 4.23
CA MET A 715 -3.68 21.06 3.18
C MET A 715 -2.49 21.98 2.87
N ARG A 716 -1.66 22.29 3.88
CA ARG A 716 -0.40 23.03 3.67
C ARG A 716 0.69 22.19 3.01
N GLY A 717 0.61 20.86 3.15
CA GLY A 717 1.45 19.90 2.46
C GLY A 717 1.00 19.56 1.03
N THR A 718 -0.23 19.92 0.67
CA THR A 718 -0.76 19.66 -0.67
C THR A 718 0.02 20.46 -1.70
N PHE A 719 0.58 19.75 -2.70
CA PHE A 719 1.52 20.28 -3.70
C PHE A 719 2.84 20.84 -3.11
N ALA A 720 3.19 20.53 -1.87
CA ALA A 720 4.42 21.02 -1.25
C ALA A 720 5.63 20.08 -1.41
N ASN A 721 5.54 19.07 -2.26
CA ASN A 721 6.67 18.18 -2.56
C ASN A 721 7.83 18.98 -3.15
N ILE A 722 9.04 18.80 -2.62
CA ILE A 722 10.24 19.55 -3.02
C ILE A 722 10.69 19.29 -4.46
N ARG A 723 10.17 18.26 -5.13
CA ARG A 723 10.51 17.86 -6.51
C ARG A 723 9.43 18.24 -7.52
N ILE A 724 8.26 18.69 -7.07
CA ILE A 724 7.17 19.05 -7.98
C ILE A 724 7.57 20.25 -8.85
N LYS A 725 7.21 20.22 -10.12
CA LYS A 725 7.52 21.27 -11.09
C LYS A 725 6.20 21.89 -11.54
N ASN A 726 5.95 23.12 -11.12
CA ASN A 726 4.82 23.90 -11.60
C ASN A 726 5.31 24.90 -12.65
N GLU A 727 4.77 24.84 -13.87
CA GLU A 727 5.16 25.73 -14.96
C GLU A 727 4.94 27.22 -14.64
N LEU A 728 3.97 27.52 -13.75
CA LEU A 728 3.69 28.89 -13.32
C LEU A 728 4.77 29.46 -12.39
N ALA A 729 5.62 28.62 -11.83
CA ALA A 729 6.61 29.01 -10.83
C ALA A 729 7.92 29.61 -11.43
N ALA A 730 7.94 29.95 -12.71
CA ALA A 730 9.10 30.54 -13.39
C ALA A 730 10.41 29.77 -13.20
N GLY A 731 10.33 28.42 -13.26
CA GLY A 731 11.49 27.53 -13.10
C GLY A 731 11.84 27.18 -11.65
N LYS A 732 11.17 27.74 -10.65
CA LYS A 732 11.35 27.37 -9.25
C LYS A 732 10.75 25.98 -8.98
N ILE A 733 11.54 25.07 -8.44
CA ILE A 733 11.14 23.69 -8.11
C ILE A 733 10.53 23.67 -6.70
N GLY A 734 9.55 22.80 -6.48
CA GLY A 734 8.81 22.66 -5.22
C GLY A 734 7.42 23.30 -5.28
N GLY A 735 6.75 23.40 -4.14
CA GLY A 735 5.35 23.84 -4.01
C GLY A 735 5.10 25.33 -4.23
N TRP A 736 5.54 25.85 -5.36
CA TRP A 736 5.43 27.27 -5.73
C TRP A 736 4.47 27.47 -6.89
N THR A 737 3.80 28.62 -6.92
CA THR A 737 2.94 29.06 -8.01
C THR A 737 3.01 30.58 -8.18
N ARG A 738 2.30 31.09 -9.17
CA ARG A 738 2.21 32.52 -9.49
C ARG A 738 0.82 33.07 -9.17
N VAL A 739 0.77 34.21 -8.53
CA VAL A 739 -0.44 35.06 -8.39
C VAL A 739 -0.10 36.46 -8.83
N GLY A 740 -0.68 36.92 -9.92
CA GLY A 740 -0.22 38.12 -10.61
C GLY A 740 1.25 38.01 -11.03
N ASP A 741 2.13 38.86 -10.51
CA ASP A 741 3.57 38.80 -10.78
C ASP A 741 4.38 38.14 -9.61
N GLU A 742 3.73 37.78 -8.53
CA GLU A 742 4.39 37.20 -7.37
C GLU A 742 4.51 35.65 -7.49
N ILE A 743 5.67 35.11 -7.10
CA ILE A 743 5.89 33.68 -6.95
C ILE A 743 5.82 33.35 -5.45
N ILE A 744 4.75 32.65 -5.06
CA ILE A 744 4.41 32.30 -3.68
C ILE A 744 4.13 30.81 -3.50
N PRO A 745 4.12 30.28 -2.28
CA PRO A 745 3.69 28.90 -2.04
C PRO A 745 2.27 28.64 -2.55
N ILE A 746 2.01 27.46 -3.10
CA ILE A 746 0.69 27.07 -3.62
C ILE A 746 -0.40 27.21 -2.55
N TYR A 747 -0.11 26.84 -1.31
CA TYR A 747 -1.03 27.00 -0.19
C TYR A 747 -1.43 28.50 0.00
N ASP A 748 -0.45 29.40 0.02
CA ASP A 748 -0.71 30.84 0.22
C ASP A 748 -1.55 31.42 -0.93
N ALA A 749 -1.30 30.98 -2.16
CA ALA A 749 -2.10 31.33 -3.33
C ALA A 749 -3.55 30.84 -3.21
N ALA A 750 -3.74 29.57 -2.83
CA ALA A 750 -5.05 28.98 -2.61
C ALA A 750 -5.86 29.74 -1.55
N MET A 751 -5.19 30.17 -0.46
CA MET A 751 -5.85 30.94 0.59
C MET A 751 -6.22 32.36 0.12
N ARG A 752 -5.42 32.99 -0.75
CA ARG A 752 -5.79 34.28 -1.39
C ARG A 752 -7.02 34.13 -2.26
N TYR A 753 -7.09 33.09 -3.12
CA TYR A 753 -8.26 32.85 -3.97
C TYR A 753 -9.51 32.54 -3.13
N LYS A 754 -9.39 31.69 -2.14
CA LYS A 754 -10.48 31.34 -1.22
C LYS A 754 -11.00 32.56 -0.45
N GLY A 755 -10.11 33.41 0.04
CA GLY A 755 -10.45 34.68 0.71
C GLY A 755 -11.16 35.68 -0.20
N ALA A 756 -10.89 35.64 -1.50
CA ALA A 756 -11.58 36.43 -2.53
C ALA A 756 -12.89 35.78 -3.02
N GLY A 757 -13.26 34.60 -2.51
CA GLY A 757 -14.45 33.87 -2.97
C GLY A 757 -14.30 33.24 -4.37
N VAL A 758 -13.06 33.05 -4.85
CA VAL A 758 -12.75 32.53 -6.19
C VAL A 758 -12.35 31.06 -6.07
N GLY A 759 -13.02 30.19 -6.85
CA GLY A 759 -12.61 28.79 -6.98
C GLY A 759 -11.35 28.64 -7.81
N SER A 760 -10.68 27.50 -7.71
CA SER A 760 -9.47 27.24 -8.50
C SER A 760 -9.56 25.96 -9.34
N ILE A 761 -8.72 25.90 -10.38
CA ILE A 761 -8.52 24.77 -11.28
C ILE A 761 -7.05 24.37 -11.29
N VAL A 762 -6.78 23.07 -11.39
CA VAL A 762 -5.45 22.52 -11.67
C VAL A 762 -5.42 21.99 -13.09
N ILE A 763 -4.35 22.30 -13.84
CA ILE A 763 -4.12 21.78 -15.19
C ILE A 763 -2.93 20.82 -15.12
N ALA A 764 -3.04 19.67 -15.81
CA ALA A 764 -1.99 18.65 -15.79
C ALA A 764 -1.88 17.94 -17.15
N GLY A 765 -0.77 17.26 -17.36
CA GLY A 765 -0.53 16.38 -18.51
C GLY A 765 -1.10 14.98 -18.29
N LYS A 766 -0.35 13.96 -18.76
CA LYS A 766 -0.73 12.54 -18.69
C LYS A 766 -0.50 11.94 -17.30
N ASP A 767 -1.29 10.91 -16.99
CA ASP A 767 -1.16 10.07 -15.80
C ASP A 767 -1.20 10.86 -14.48
N TYR A 768 -2.12 11.84 -14.40
CA TYR A 768 -2.30 12.64 -13.19
C TYR A 768 -2.80 11.80 -12.02
N GLY A 769 -2.08 11.84 -10.92
CA GLY A 769 -2.39 11.08 -9.70
C GLY A 769 -1.86 9.64 -9.68
N MET A 770 -0.89 9.30 -10.54
CA MET A 770 -0.25 7.98 -10.54
C MET A 770 0.44 7.69 -9.20
N GLY A 771 0.44 6.42 -8.79
CA GLY A 771 1.15 5.97 -7.58
C GLY A 771 0.24 5.35 -6.54
N SER A 772 0.55 5.54 -5.25
CA SER A 772 -0.24 4.94 -4.17
C SER A 772 -1.61 5.62 -4.01
N SER A 773 -2.59 4.85 -3.52
CA SER A 773 -3.97 5.29 -3.30
C SER A 773 -4.06 6.27 -2.10
N ARG A 774 -3.65 7.52 -2.30
CA ARG A 774 -3.70 8.57 -1.27
C ARG A 774 -4.92 9.44 -1.42
N ASP A 775 -5.89 9.27 -0.56
CA ASP A 775 -7.08 10.11 -0.47
C ASP A 775 -6.76 11.59 -0.19
N TRP A 776 -5.72 11.86 0.60
CA TRP A 776 -5.27 13.24 0.88
C TRP A 776 -4.84 14.01 -0.38
N ALA A 777 -4.50 13.35 -1.48
CA ALA A 777 -4.29 14.01 -2.74
C ALA A 777 -5.57 14.70 -3.27
N ALA A 778 -6.74 14.11 -3.00
CA ALA A 778 -8.04 14.70 -3.33
C ALA A 778 -8.59 15.57 -2.19
N LYS A 779 -8.52 15.11 -0.93
CA LYS A 779 -8.96 15.88 0.26
C LYS A 779 -8.24 17.23 0.33
N GLY A 780 -6.91 17.22 0.19
CA GLY A 780 -6.10 18.44 0.21
C GLY A 780 -6.44 19.39 -0.93
N SER A 781 -6.61 18.86 -2.16
CA SER A 781 -7.03 19.65 -3.32
C SER A 781 -8.39 20.32 -3.08
N SER A 782 -9.38 19.58 -2.59
CA SER A 782 -10.70 20.11 -2.25
C SER A 782 -10.61 21.19 -1.16
N LEU A 783 -9.84 20.99 -0.11
CA LEU A 783 -9.63 21.96 0.98
C LEU A 783 -8.93 23.23 0.52
N LEU A 784 -8.04 23.16 -0.47
CA LEU A 784 -7.44 24.33 -1.12
C LEU A 784 -8.41 25.10 -2.03
N GLY A 785 -9.64 24.61 -2.21
CA GLY A 785 -10.65 25.26 -3.04
C GLY A 785 -10.56 24.92 -4.53
N VAL A 786 -9.86 23.83 -4.88
CA VAL A 786 -9.85 23.29 -6.25
C VAL A 786 -11.24 22.75 -6.56
N LYS A 787 -11.86 23.25 -7.61
CA LYS A 787 -13.19 22.84 -8.10
C LYS A 787 -13.13 21.87 -9.25
N ALA A 788 -12.07 21.96 -10.06
CA ALA A 788 -11.87 21.10 -11.20
C ALA A 788 -10.38 20.79 -11.40
N VAL A 789 -10.11 19.63 -11.98
CA VAL A 789 -8.79 19.25 -12.51
C VAL A 789 -8.96 18.95 -13.98
N LEU A 790 -8.18 19.58 -14.85
CA LEU A 790 -8.18 19.36 -16.30
C LEU A 790 -6.86 18.70 -16.68
N ALA A 791 -6.90 17.46 -17.12
CA ALA A 791 -5.69 16.65 -17.43
C ALA A 791 -5.81 15.93 -18.78
N GLU A 792 -4.69 15.50 -19.35
CA GLU A 792 -4.68 14.65 -20.55
C GLU A 792 -5.12 13.21 -20.21
N SER A 793 -4.75 12.71 -19.06
CA SER A 793 -5.25 11.45 -18.51
C SER A 793 -5.12 11.40 -16.99
N PHE A 794 -5.94 10.53 -16.37
CA PHE A 794 -5.95 10.32 -14.93
C PHE A 794 -5.60 8.89 -14.57
N GLU A 795 -4.93 8.72 -13.44
CA GLU A 795 -4.91 7.44 -12.76
C GLU A 795 -6.29 7.17 -12.14
N ARG A 796 -6.77 5.94 -12.26
CA ARG A 796 -8.16 5.54 -11.91
C ARG A 796 -8.55 5.90 -10.48
N ILE A 797 -7.72 5.50 -9.50
CA ILE A 797 -8.03 5.69 -8.07
C ILE A 797 -8.09 7.19 -7.73
N HIS A 798 -7.13 7.96 -8.24
CA HIS A 798 -7.09 9.39 -7.96
C HIS A 798 -8.27 10.14 -8.59
N ARG A 799 -8.66 9.77 -9.83
CA ARG A 799 -9.86 10.28 -10.48
C ARG A 799 -11.11 10.05 -9.62
N SER A 800 -11.30 8.81 -9.11
CA SER A 800 -12.41 8.49 -8.23
C SER A 800 -12.38 9.29 -6.93
N ASN A 801 -11.21 9.40 -6.30
CA ASN A 801 -11.06 10.19 -5.08
C ASN A 801 -11.39 11.68 -5.28
N LEU A 802 -11.06 12.27 -6.45
CA LEU A 802 -11.45 13.64 -6.76
C LEU A 802 -12.97 13.81 -6.76
N VAL A 803 -13.70 12.92 -7.45
CA VAL A 803 -15.16 12.93 -7.49
C VAL A 803 -15.76 12.72 -6.10
N MET A 804 -15.22 11.76 -5.34
CA MET A 804 -15.66 11.48 -3.97
C MET A 804 -15.44 12.66 -3.01
N MET A 805 -14.59 13.62 -3.37
CA MET A 805 -14.37 14.88 -2.64
C MET A 805 -15.02 16.09 -3.29
N GLY A 806 -15.92 15.90 -4.27
CA GLY A 806 -16.64 16.98 -4.96
C GLY A 806 -15.76 17.83 -5.89
N VAL A 807 -14.65 17.28 -6.38
CA VAL A 807 -13.78 17.92 -7.38
C VAL A 807 -14.07 17.33 -8.75
N LEU A 808 -14.34 18.17 -9.75
CA LEU A 808 -14.69 17.75 -11.11
C LEU A 808 -13.43 17.32 -11.90
N PRO A 809 -13.28 16.05 -12.30
CA PRO A 809 -12.22 15.65 -13.22
C PRO A 809 -12.67 15.88 -14.67
N LEU A 810 -11.87 16.62 -15.41
CA LEU A 810 -12.04 16.92 -16.83
C LEU A 810 -10.84 16.40 -17.61
N GLN A 811 -11.11 15.78 -18.76
CA GLN A 811 -10.06 15.27 -19.63
C GLN A 811 -10.07 15.99 -20.96
N PHE A 812 -8.89 16.39 -21.44
CA PHE A 812 -8.73 16.86 -22.81
C PHE A 812 -9.17 15.81 -23.81
N LEU A 813 -9.78 16.22 -24.91
CA LEU A 813 -10.11 15.29 -26.00
C LEU A 813 -8.84 14.76 -26.66
N GLU A 814 -8.95 13.64 -27.35
CA GLU A 814 -7.83 12.97 -28.01
C GLU A 814 -7.05 13.95 -28.93
N GLY A 815 -5.74 13.98 -28.76
CA GLY A 815 -4.85 14.88 -29.50
C GLY A 815 -4.80 16.32 -28.99
N GLN A 816 -5.54 16.64 -27.90
CA GLN A 816 -5.49 17.96 -27.26
C GLN A 816 -4.71 17.89 -25.94
N SER A 817 -4.01 18.97 -25.66
CA SER A 817 -3.30 19.22 -24.40
C SER A 817 -3.32 20.71 -24.06
N ALA A 818 -2.89 21.06 -22.86
CA ALA A 818 -2.73 22.47 -22.50
C ALA A 818 -1.80 23.21 -23.48
N GLU A 819 -0.74 22.55 -23.93
CA GLU A 819 0.22 23.09 -24.88
C GLU A 819 -0.39 23.26 -26.26
N SER A 820 -1.06 22.23 -26.83
CA SER A 820 -1.67 22.29 -28.16
C SER A 820 -2.77 23.35 -28.27
N LEU A 821 -3.49 23.60 -27.15
CA LEU A 821 -4.50 24.66 -27.07
C LEU A 821 -3.88 26.02 -26.69
N GLY A 822 -2.59 26.09 -26.46
CA GLY A 822 -1.86 27.30 -26.06
C GLY A 822 -2.35 27.86 -24.73
N LEU A 823 -2.72 27.03 -23.78
CA LEU A 823 -3.14 27.46 -22.44
C LEU A 823 -1.92 27.81 -21.62
N THR A 824 -1.87 29.04 -21.14
CA THR A 824 -0.70 29.57 -20.42
C THR A 824 -0.76 29.34 -18.92
N GLY A 825 -1.97 29.05 -18.40
CA GLY A 825 -2.24 28.97 -16.96
C GLY A 825 -2.48 30.33 -16.29
N ARG A 826 -2.71 31.38 -17.10
CA ARG A 826 -3.08 32.74 -16.63
C ARG A 826 -4.54 33.09 -16.94
N GLU A 827 -5.23 32.17 -17.60
CA GLU A 827 -6.64 32.32 -17.95
C GLU A 827 -7.54 32.13 -16.74
N SER A 828 -8.70 32.79 -16.75
CA SER A 828 -9.86 32.43 -15.93
C SER A 828 -10.69 31.38 -16.66
N TYR A 829 -11.15 30.35 -15.96
CA TYR A 829 -11.88 29.23 -16.56
C TYR A 829 -13.34 29.22 -16.15
N THR A 830 -14.22 29.06 -17.15
CA THR A 830 -15.66 28.78 -16.94
C THR A 830 -16.00 27.47 -17.62
N ILE A 831 -16.71 26.57 -16.91
CA ILE A 831 -17.09 25.25 -17.40
C ILE A 831 -18.62 25.18 -17.44
N ASP A 832 -19.17 24.97 -18.62
CA ASP A 832 -20.62 24.89 -18.88
C ASP A 832 -21.12 23.50 -18.46
N LEU A 833 -21.18 23.25 -17.15
CA LEU A 833 -21.64 21.98 -16.59
C LEU A 833 -23.17 22.00 -16.47
N PRO A 834 -23.90 21.14 -17.22
CA PRO A 834 -25.36 21.09 -17.14
C PRO A 834 -25.83 20.41 -15.86
N GLU A 835 -27.02 20.74 -15.41
CA GLU A 835 -27.64 20.14 -14.20
C GLU A 835 -27.85 18.63 -14.36
N ASP A 836 -28.17 18.17 -15.57
CA ASP A 836 -28.41 16.78 -15.96
C ASP A 836 -27.20 16.11 -16.59
N VAL A 837 -25.98 16.51 -16.16
CA VAL A 837 -24.74 15.93 -16.68
C VAL A 837 -24.75 14.41 -16.57
N GLY A 838 -24.43 13.73 -17.67
CA GLY A 838 -24.35 12.28 -17.78
C GLY A 838 -22.93 11.71 -17.67
N VAL A 839 -22.84 10.39 -17.61
CA VAL A 839 -21.57 9.66 -17.61
C VAL A 839 -20.83 9.93 -18.93
N GLY A 840 -19.55 10.30 -18.83
CA GLY A 840 -18.71 10.55 -20.01
C GLY A 840 -19.17 11.69 -20.92
N GLN A 841 -19.93 12.66 -20.38
CA GLN A 841 -20.42 13.78 -21.16
C GLN A 841 -19.31 14.75 -21.55
N ILE A 842 -19.38 15.28 -22.76
CA ILE A 842 -18.50 16.34 -23.24
C ILE A 842 -19.15 17.69 -22.89
N VAL A 843 -18.37 18.59 -22.31
CA VAL A 843 -18.78 19.95 -21.92
C VAL A 843 -17.89 21.00 -22.55
N THR A 844 -18.40 22.22 -22.64
CA THR A 844 -17.64 23.37 -23.14
C THR A 844 -16.85 24.03 -22.01
N VAL A 845 -15.59 24.33 -22.27
CA VAL A 845 -14.69 25.05 -21.37
C VAL A 845 -14.28 26.38 -22.03
N HIS A 846 -14.46 27.46 -21.31
CA HIS A 846 -14.00 28.78 -21.70
C HIS A 846 -12.78 29.18 -20.90
N ALA A 847 -11.68 29.49 -21.58
CA ALA A 847 -10.44 29.99 -20.98
C ALA A 847 -10.24 31.43 -21.41
N GLN A 848 -10.36 32.38 -20.49
CA GLN A 848 -10.40 33.79 -20.76
C GLN A 848 -9.21 34.54 -20.14
N THR A 849 -8.53 35.34 -20.94
CA THR A 849 -7.62 36.40 -20.49
C THR A 849 -8.27 37.78 -20.78
N ASP A 850 -7.61 38.87 -20.39
CA ASP A 850 -8.09 40.23 -20.67
C ASP A 850 -8.31 40.48 -22.17
N ASP A 851 -7.53 39.83 -23.04
CA ASP A 851 -7.51 40.09 -24.47
C ASP A 851 -8.16 38.99 -25.33
N VAL A 852 -8.22 37.76 -24.84
CA VAL A 852 -8.62 36.58 -25.65
C VAL A 852 -9.45 35.57 -24.83
N THR A 853 -10.55 35.15 -25.44
CA THR A 853 -11.32 34.01 -24.96
C THR A 853 -11.09 32.82 -25.89
N LYS A 854 -10.58 31.72 -25.35
CA LYS A 854 -10.48 30.40 -26.00
C LYS A 854 -11.63 29.53 -25.56
N GLN A 855 -12.22 28.81 -26.49
CA GLN A 855 -13.28 27.86 -26.23
C GLN A 855 -12.85 26.49 -26.77
N PHE A 856 -12.99 25.46 -25.94
CA PHE A 856 -12.70 24.08 -26.31
C PHE A 856 -13.62 23.10 -25.57
N GLN A 857 -13.59 21.85 -25.96
CA GLN A 857 -14.40 20.81 -25.34
C GLN A 857 -13.53 19.90 -24.44
N ALA A 858 -14.09 19.44 -23.33
CA ALA A 858 -13.48 18.51 -22.43
C ALA A 858 -14.46 17.40 -22.03
N LEU A 859 -13.94 16.20 -21.78
CA LEU A 859 -14.69 15.06 -21.33
C LEU A 859 -14.83 15.11 -19.81
N VAL A 860 -16.05 15.10 -19.29
CA VAL A 860 -16.31 14.91 -17.86
C VAL A 860 -16.04 13.46 -17.51
N ARG A 861 -15.13 13.23 -16.55
CA ARG A 861 -14.72 11.89 -16.13
C ARG A 861 -15.55 11.39 -14.96
N PHE A 862 -16.88 11.49 -15.11
CA PHE A 862 -17.80 10.65 -14.36
C PHE A 862 -17.88 9.32 -15.12
N ASP A 863 -17.32 8.29 -14.54
CA ASP A 863 -17.21 6.97 -15.18
C ASP A 863 -18.39 6.07 -14.79
N ALA A 864 -19.19 6.48 -13.77
CA ALA A 864 -20.38 5.79 -13.27
C ALA A 864 -21.48 6.77 -12.85
N GLU A 865 -22.75 6.29 -12.80
CA GLU A 865 -23.87 7.05 -12.24
C GLU A 865 -23.66 7.42 -10.75
N ALA A 866 -22.94 6.55 -10.00
CA ALA A 866 -22.57 6.83 -8.63
C ALA A 866 -21.67 8.07 -8.49
N ASP A 867 -20.77 8.32 -9.46
CA ASP A 867 -19.90 9.50 -9.49
C ASP A 867 -20.72 10.79 -9.52
N ILE A 868 -21.78 10.81 -10.32
CA ILE A 868 -22.70 11.96 -10.44
C ILE A 868 -23.43 12.21 -9.10
N ARG A 869 -23.86 11.13 -8.45
CA ARG A 869 -24.47 11.22 -7.11
C ARG A 869 -23.49 11.81 -6.10
N TYR A 870 -22.25 11.30 -6.05
CA TYR A 870 -21.24 11.80 -5.13
C TYR A 870 -20.95 13.28 -5.37
N TYR A 871 -20.70 13.67 -6.61
CA TYR A 871 -20.43 15.04 -6.98
C TYR A 871 -21.57 15.99 -6.63
N ARG A 872 -22.83 15.60 -6.92
CA ARG A 872 -24.05 16.36 -6.60
C ARG A 872 -24.19 16.66 -5.11
N HIS A 873 -23.78 15.75 -4.24
CA HIS A 873 -23.79 15.90 -2.78
C HIS A 873 -22.59 16.68 -2.23
N GLY A 874 -21.63 17.07 -3.07
CA GLY A 874 -20.37 17.69 -2.66
C GLY A 874 -19.35 16.70 -2.11
N GLY A 875 -19.53 15.40 -2.44
CA GLY A 875 -18.68 14.29 -2.07
C GLY A 875 -19.46 13.15 -1.41
N ILE A 876 -18.80 11.99 -1.29
CA ILE A 876 -19.43 10.77 -0.74
C ILE A 876 -19.74 10.92 0.76
N LEU A 877 -18.86 11.55 1.55
CA LEU A 877 -19.05 11.69 2.98
C LEU A 877 -20.29 12.53 3.33
N PRO A 878 -20.52 13.72 2.73
CA PRO A 878 -21.77 14.47 2.91
C PRO A 878 -23.00 13.69 2.43
N MET A 879 -22.88 12.89 1.35
CA MET A 879 -23.94 12.03 0.87
C MET A 879 -24.35 11.00 1.94
N VAL A 880 -23.36 10.29 2.49
CA VAL A 880 -23.61 9.27 3.53
C VAL A 880 -24.26 9.90 4.78
N VAL A 881 -23.78 11.05 5.24
CA VAL A 881 -24.40 11.75 6.37
C VAL A 881 -25.90 12.03 6.10
N ARG A 882 -26.25 12.54 4.90
CA ARG A 882 -27.65 12.77 4.52
C ARG A 882 -28.47 11.48 4.49
N LYS A 883 -27.93 10.42 3.91
CA LYS A 883 -28.56 9.08 3.84
C LYS A 883 -28.86 8.56 5.25
N LYS A 884 -27.89 8.63 6.16
CA LYS A 884 -28.04 8.18 7.55
C LYS A 884 -29.06 9.01 8.35
N LEU A 885 -29.24 10.28 8.00
CA LEU A 885 -30.28 11.15 8.58
C LEU A 885 -31.68 10.93 7.95
N GLY A 886 -31.85 9.97 7.05
CA GLY A 886 -33.12 9.66 6.40
C GLY A 886 -33.46 10.58 5.23
N GLY A 887 -32.52 11.35 4.70
CA GLY A 887 -32.68 12.11 3.47
C GLY A 887 -32.77 11.18 2.25
N LYS A 888 -33.53 11.60 1.22
CA LYS A 888 -33.49 10.93 -0.08
C LYS A 888 -32.15 11.26 -0.75
N VAL A 889 -31.42 10.26 -1.16
CA VAL A 889 -30.09 10.36 -1.80
C VAL A 889 -30.19 9.96 -3.28
#